data_0ec3a8345ca1053933a808e1f7ac1b1c
#
_entry.id   0ec3a8345ca1053933a808e1f7ac1b1c
#
_cell.length_a   1.000
_cell.length_b   1.000
_cell.length_c   1.000
_cell.angle_alpha   90.00
_cell.angle_beta   90.00
_cell.angle_gamma   90.00
#
_symmetry.space_group_name_H-M   'P 1'
#
loop_
_entity.id
_entity.type
_entity.pdbx_description
1 polymer ?
#
loop_
_entity_poly.entity_id
_entity_poly.type
_entity_poly.pdbx_seq_one_letter_code
_entity_poly.pdbx_strand_id
1 'polypeptide(L)'
;MKKGILRDYQREIITRVHRAWNHHRSVMVQMPTGTGKTHVLASIVSAFSGKVLIVAHRVELVMQIRETVEAFRSFASVKNNHLIKVESIQAVARRIDSTLNFIPDLVIIDEAHHALAQTYRVLWEKWPEAKFLGLTATPYRLNGAGFTDLFDTLIASESIVEFIRKGVLAEFDYVSLPSDSMELRLIDSLKKRGADGDYQVKEMDTVLNKRPSIERLYRSVREFADGKKGIVYAISISHARNIAAFYAEQGIKAATIDSKTSRKERKRLVDEFKVGEIQVLVNVDIFSEGFDCPDVEFIQMARPTLSLAKYLQQVGRGLRKSEGKKNCILIDNVGLCRVFGLPTQEWDWERMFRGELELEAWQEAETGLWGLKRGREKLTEAVFVTVFDTMGEWAAVRLKNNRCAWVDEAGNVLWQQAGVQTLKFDKHHFLLIGMEGNKEACLDLLSRRMYESVPELRRYGKYELLKVRHQCFSRTRKVYTSQVDFESMLVAVRDFYLSIYEGPGRMFCLLEGDNEECYAVCRKLQDGSLVISDKSGEFYHAIKGREKECIGSDWKACLERIGQLEGDILANQSAQEEAKKRKILEGYREAIPYQAGLKWGLKVGNRITVPPIYRNVKHPIGKYCAVEMNYGQWGVITIDGTVLVEPKYPEVAIEENGRVILTSVTGKKEIVRL
;
A
#
# COMPACT_ATOMS: atom_id res chain seq x y z
N MET A 1 -5.39 24.40 1.59
CA MET A 1 -4.58 24.98 0.48
C MET A 1 -5.12 26.35 0.11
N LYS A 2 -4.28 27.37 -0.07
CA LYS A 2 -4.72 28.64 -0.67
C LYS A 2 -5.15 28.36 -2.11
N LYS A 3 -6.45 28.53 -2.42
CA LYS A 3 -7.00 28.34 -3.77
C LYS A 3 -6.27 29.26 -4.75
N GLY A 4 -5.75 28.72 -5.85
CA GLY A 4 -5.15 29.49 -6.94
C GLY A 4 -3.61 29.48 -7.05
N ILE A 5 -2.87 28.87 -6.12
CA ILE A 5 -1.40 28.79 -6.21
C ILE A 5 -1.00 27.41 -6.74
N LEU A 6 -0.39 27.38 -7.94
CA LEU A 6 0.18 26.18 -8.51
C LEU A 6 1.52 25.80 -7.83
N ARG A 7 1.73 24.52 -7.65
CA ARG A 7 3.03 23.95 -7.25
C ARG A 7 3.98 23.90 -8.44
N ASP A 8 5.29 23.76 -8.19
CA ASP A 8 6.30 23.80 -9.26
C ASP A 8 6.10 22.70 -10.30
N TYR A 9 5.85 21.47 -9.90
CA TYR A 9 5.59 20.36 -10.83
C TYR A 9 4.31 20.59 -11.66
N GLN A 10 3.30 21.28 -11.12
CA GLN A 10 2.09 21.63 -11.89
C GLN A 10 2.41 22.68 -12.95
N ARG A 11 3.24 23.69 -12.63
CA ARG A 11 3.75 24.67 -13.60
C ARG A 11 4.58 24.02 -14.69
N GLU A 12 5.41 23.07 -14.31
CA GLU A 12 6.22 22.29 -15.27
C GLU A 12 5.35 21.50 -16.24
N ILE A 13 4.34 20.76 -15.73
CA ILE A 13 3.38 20.02 -16.57
C ILE A 13 2.66 20.95 -17.55
N ILE A 14 2.18 22.10 -17.09
CA ILE A 14 1.52 23.11 -17.96
C ILE A 14 2.49 23.59 -19.04
N THR A 15 3.73 23.87 -18.70
CA THR A 15 4.76 24.29 -19.66
C THR A 15 5.02 23.18 -20.70
N ARG A 16 5.09 21.91 -20.28
CA ARG A 16 5.25 20.77 -21.19
C ARG A 16 4.03 20.61 -22.10
N VAL A 17 2.81 20.79 -21.62
CA VAL A 17 1.59 20.77 -22.42
C VAL A 17 1.62 21.87 -23.50
N HIS A 18 1.92 23.11 -23.13
CA HIS A 18 2.03 24.21 -24.10
C HIS A 18 3.12 23.95 -25.14
N ARG A 19 4.26 23.40 -24.75
CA ARG A 19 5.34 23.03 -25.69
C ARG A 19 4.92 21.88 -26.61
N ALA A 20 4.22 20.87 -26.10
CA ALA A 20 3.72 19.77 -26.90
C ALA A 20 2.68 20.22 -27.96
N TRP A 21 1.83 21.19 -27.61
CA TRP A 21 0.86 21.77 -28.56
C TRP A 21 1.47 22.55 -29.74
N ASN A 22 2.77 22.78 -29.76
CA ASN A 22 3.46 23.32 -30.94
C ASN A 22 3.63 22.27 -32.06
N HIS A 23 3.61 20.98 -31.71
CA HIS A 23 3.88 19.87 -32.64
C HIS A 23 2.74 18.84 -32.68
N HIS A 24 1.91 18.79 -31.65
CA HIS A 24 0.83 17.83 -31.44
C HIS A 24 -0.48 18.54 -31.18
N ARG A 25 -1.55 18.03 -31.71
CA ARG A 25 -2.89 18.59 -31.48
C ARG A 25 -3.56 17.96 -30.27
N SER A 26 -3.31 16.70 -30.03
CA SER A 26 -3.97 15.90 -29.01
C SER A 26 -2.93 15.37 -28.01
N VAL A 27 -3.00 15.82 -26.76
CA VAL A 27 -2.03 15.52 -25.71
C VAL A 27 -2.72 14.84 -24.53
N MET A 28 -2.15 13.74 -24.07
CA MET A 28 -2.57 13.11 -22.81
C MET A 28 -1.56 13.43 -21.69
N VAL A 29 -2.06 13.75 -20.49
CA VAL A 29 -1.24 13.99 -19.30
C VAL A 29 -1.56 12.92 -18.25
N GLN A 30 -0.56 12.20 -17.84
CA GLN A 30 -0.63 11.29 -16.70
C GLN A 30 -0.17 12.00 -15.43
N MET A 31 -1.01 11.99 -14.39
CA MET A 31 -0.66 12.46 -13.04
C MET A 31 -1.36 11.57 -11.99
N PRO A 32 -0.66 11.09 -10.94
CA PRO A 32 -1.29 10.28 -9.90
C PRO A 32 -2.50 10.94 -9.26
N THR A 33 -3.39 10.12 -8.69
CA THR A 33 -4.52 10.62 -7.90
C THR A 33 -4.02 11.41 -6.68
N GLY A 34 -4.61 12.57 -6.41
CA GLY A 34 -4.22 13.42 -5.28
C GLY A 34 -3.17 14.49 -5.59
N THR A 35 -2.56 14.49 -6.78
CA THR A 35 -1.54 15.49 -7.18
C THR A 35 -2.13 16.77 -7.80
N GLY A 36 -3.45 16.88 -7.90
CA GLY A 36 -4.13 18.12 -8.31
C GLY A 36 -4.31 18.27 -9.81
N LYS A 37 -4.66 17.20 -10.55
CA LYS A 37 -5.05 17.25 -11.97
C LYS A 37 -6.04 18.37 -12.28
N THR A 38 -7.08 18.51 -11.46
CA THR A 38 -8.12 19.56 -11.64
C THR A 38 -7.57 20.98 -11.52
N HIS A 39 -6.49 21.20 -10.73
CA HIS A 39 -5.83 22.51 -10.65
C HIS A 39 -5.03 22.81 -11.92
N VAL A 40 -4.33 21.80 -12.48
CA VAL A 40 -3.66 21.94 -13.79
C VAL A 40 -4.68 22.26 -14.88
N LEU A 41 -5.79 21.52 -14.93
CA LEU A 41 -6.91 21.78 -15.83
C LEU A 41 -7.41 23.23 -15.70
N ALA A 42 -7.77 23.64 -14.50
CA ALA A 42 -8.33 24.95 -14.25
C ALA A 42 -7.36 26.10 -14.62
N SER A 43 -6.07 25.92 -14.38
CA SER A 43 -5.05 26.88 -14.77
C SER A 43 -4.91 27.01 -16.29
N ILE A 44 -4.86 25.89 -17.02
CA ILE A 44 -4.81 25.90 -18.49
C ILE A 44 -6.04 26.60 -19.06
N VAL A 45 -7.23 26.25 -18.57
CA VAL A 45 -8.50 26.85 -19.01
C VAL A 45 -8.54 28.34 -18.75
N SER A 46 -8.05 28.80 -17.59
CA SER A 46 -8.05 30.22 -17.22
C SER A 46 -7.09 31.08 -18.05
N ALA A 47 -6.05 30.46 -18.62
CA ALA A 47 -5.05 31.13 -19.47
C ALA A 47 -5.39 31.02 -20.97
N PHE A 48 -6.32 30.16 -21.36
CA PHE A 48 -6.67 29.92 -22.77
C PHE A 48 -7.64 30.99 -23.29
N SER A 49 -7.32 31.60 -24.43
CA SER A 49 -8.10 32.71 -24.99
C SER A 49 -9.32 32.29 -25.85
N GLY A 50 -9.37 31.02 -26.29
CA GLY A 50 -10.43 30.48 -27.13
C GLY A 50 -11.59 29.84 -26.36
N LYS A 51 -12.52 29.23 -27.08
CA LYS A 51 -13.64 28.46 -26.53
C LYS A 51 -13.17 27.11 -26.01
N VAL A 52 -13.50 26.80 -24.76
CA VAL A 52 -13.10 25.56 -24.09
C VAL A 52 -14.32 24.73 -23.75
N LEU A 53 -14.31 23.47 -24.19
CA LEU A 53 -15.25 22.44 -23.76
C LEU A 53 -14.53 21.48 -22.81
N ILE A 54 -15.02 21.35 -21.58
CA ILE A 54 -14.51 20.38 -20.61
C ILE A 54 -15.54 19.25 -20.49
N VAL A 55 -15.08 18.05 -20.67
CA VAL A 55 -15.92 16.84 -20.67
C VAL A 55 -15.50 15.91 -19.55
N ALA A 56 -16.46 15.48 -18.74
CA ALA A 56 -16.26 14.52 -17.69
C ALA A 56 -17.23 13.33 -17.80
N HIS A 57 -16.83 12.20 -17.24
CA HIS A 57 -17.64 10.97 -17.27
C HIS A 57 -18.86 11.04 -16.34
N ARG A 58 -18.77 11.74 -15.20
CA ARG A 58 -19.80 11.82 -14.15
C ARG A 58 -20.25 13.25 -13.88
N VAL A 59 -21.52 13.40 -13.52
CA VAL A 59 -22.13 14.70 -13.21
C VAL A 59 -21.49 15.35 -11.98
N GLU A 60 -21.07 14.56 -11.00
CA GLU A 60 -20.38 15.03 -9.80
C GLU A 60 -19.03 15.69 -10.13
N LEU A 61 -18.28 15.09 -11.07
CA LEU A 61 -17.03 15.66 -11.59
C LEU A 61 -17.28 16.98 -12.33
N VAL A 62 -18.33 17.05 -13.15
CA VAL A 62 -18.73 18.29 -13.86
C VAL A 62 -18.90 19.44 -12.87
N MET A 63 -19.56 19.20 -11.74
CA MET A 63 -19.76 20.24 -10.72
C MET A 63 -18.47 20.65 -10.03
N GLN A 64 -17.66 19.68 -9.62
CA GLN A 64 -16.37 19.95 -8.99
C GLN A 64 -15.41 20.73 -9.91
N ILE A 65 -15.39 20.35 -11.20
CA ILE A 65 -14.57 21.05 -12.19
C ILE A 65 -15.07 22.49 -12.35
N ARG A 66 -16.39 22.73 -12.44
CA ARG A 66 -16.97 24.07 -12.52
C ARG A 66 -16.54 24.94 -11.34
N GLU A 67 -16.74 24.44 -10.12
CA GLU A 67 -16.36 25.16 -8.90
C GLU A 67 -14.85 25.50 -8.87
N THR A 68 -14.02 24.54 -9.32
CA THR A 68 -12.56 24.76 -9.37
C THR A 68 -12.18 25.79 -10.44
N VAL A 69 -12.75 25.70 -11.64
CA VAL A 69 -12.49 26.65 -12.74
C VAL A 69 -12.95 28.06 -12.34
N GLU A 70 -14.12 28.20 -11.73
CA GLU A 70 -14.62 29.48 -11.23
C GLU A 70 -13.71 30.07 -10.16
N ALA A 71 -13.21 29.25 -9.23
CA ALA A 71 -12.26 29.69 -8.21
C ALA A 71 -10.95 30.19 -8.82
N PHE A 72 -10.39 29.51 -9.83
CA PHE A 72 -9.17 29.96 -10.51
C PHE A 72 -9.40 31.26 -11.31
N ARG A 73 -10.54 31.42 -11.93
CA ARG A 73 -10.89 32.62 -12.69
C ARG A 73 -11.10 33.87 -11.83
N SER A 74 -11.58 33.69 -10.62
CA SER A 74 -11.70 34.81 -9.68
C SER A 74 -10.35 35.42 -9.28
N PHE A 75 -9.26 34.70 -9.45
CA PHE A 75 -7.89 35.16 -9.25
C PHE A 75 -7.22 35.69 -10.53
N ALA A 76 -7.69 35.22 -11.72
CA ALA A 76 -7.22 35.73 -12.99
C ALA A 76 -8.18 36.82 -13.47
N SER A 77 -7.69 37.97 -13.90
CA SER A 77 -8.48 39.11 -14.35
C SER A 77 -9.32 38.88 -15.62
N VAL A 78 -9.60 37.62 -15.96
CA VAL A 78 -10.26 37.19 -17.20
C VAL A 78 -11.76 37.04 -16.99
N LYS A 79 -12.56 37.95 -17.58
CA LYS A 79 -14.02 38.05 -17.41
C LYS A 79 -14.88 37.28 -18.44
N ASN A 80 -14.33 36.37 -19.29
CA ASN A 80 -15.06 35.78 -20.41
C ASN A 80 -15.79 34.45 -20.05
N ASN A 81 -16.93 34.56 -19.32
CA ASN A 81 -17.71 33.39 -18.87
C ASN A 81 -18.34 32.54 -19.98
N HIS A 82 -18.63 33.13 -21.15
CA HIS A 82 -19.33 32.47 -22.27
C HIS A 82 -18.43 31.52 -23.09
N LEU A 83 -17.13 31.56 -22.86
CA LEU A 83 -16.16 30.76 -23.61
C LEU A 83 -15.89 29.38 -23.02
N ILE A 84 -16.39 29.08 -21.80
CA ILE A 84 -16.11 27.80 -21.14
C ILE A 84 -17.42 27.05 -20.89
N LYS A 85 -17.49 25.81 -21.41
CA LYS A 85 -18.57 24.86 -21.10
C LYS A 85 -17.99 23.66 -20.39
N VAL A 86 -18.65 23.22 -19.30
CA VAL A 86 -18.32 21.99 -18.56
C VAL A 86 -19.54 21.09 -18.58
N GLU A 87 -19.45 19.93 -19.20
CA GLU A 87 -20.58 19.05 -19.42
C GLU A 87 -20.20 17.56 -19.24
N SER A 88 -21.19 16.70 -19.05
CA SER A 88 -20.95 15.26 -19.11
C SER A 88 -20.87 14.78 -20.55
N ILE A 89 -20.05 13.76 -20.81
CA ILE A 89 -19.91 13.18 -22.16
C ILE A 89 -21.25 12.74 -22.73
N GLN A 90 -22.14 12.17 -21.91
CA GLN A 90 -23.47 11.71 -22.34
C GLN A 90 -24.36 12.89 -22.76
N ALA A 91 -24.21 14.06 -22.13
CA ALA A 91 -24.96 15.26 -22.51
C ALA A 91 -24.43 15.85 -23.82
N VAL A 92 -23.10 15.87 -24.00
CA VAL A 92 -22.47 16.32 -25.24
C VAL A 92 -22.83 15.40 -26.39
N ALA A 93 -22.63 14.09 -26.26
CA ALA A 93 -22.90 13.12 -27.33
C ALA A 93 -24.37 13.14 -27.84
N ARG A 94 -25.32 13.35 -26.93
CA ARG A 94 -26.74 13.48 -27.33
C ARG A 94 -27.05 14.73 -28.13
N ARG A 95 -26.27 15.79 -28.02
CA ARG A 95 -26.54 17.12 -28.61
C ARG A 95 -25.55 17.51 -29.69
N ILE A 96 -24.54 16.69 -29.95
CA ILE A 96 -23.41 17.03 -30.80
C ILE A 96 -23.85 17.33 -32.26
N ASP A 97 -24.89 16.68 -32.73
CA ASP A 97 -25.38 16.82 -34.13
C ASP A 97 -26.52 17.85 -34.31
N SER A 98 -27.25 18.19 -33.25
CA SER A 98 -28.51 18.94 -33.43
C SER A 98 -28.61 20.26 -32.71
N THR A 99 -27.99 20.44 -31.54
CA THR A 99 -28.25 21.61 -30.67
C THR A 99 -27.03 22.25 -30.08
N LEU A 100 -25.84 21.72 -30.35
CA LEU A 100 -24.61 22.24 -29.77
C LEU A 100 -24.03 23.39 -30.63
N ASN A 101 -24.62 24.60 -30.55
CA ASN A 101 -24.12 25.81 -31.19
C ASN A 101 -22.81 26.32 -30.50
N PHE A 102 -21.83 25.42 -30.34
CA PHE A 102 -20.56 25.73 -29.67
C PHE A 102 -19.45 24.95 -30.35
N ILE A 103 -18.57 25.63 -31.05
CA ILE A 103 -17.39 25.04 -31.66
C ILE A 103 -16.23 25.35 -30.71
N PRO A 104 -15.67 24.36 -30.02
CA PRO A 104 -14.55 24.57 -29.13
C PRO A 104 -13.23 24.69 -29.90
N ASP A 105 -12.32 25.55 -29.40
CA ASP A 105 -10.92 25.60 -29.83
C ASP A 105 -10.06 24.63 -29.02
N LEU A 106 -10.51 24.29 -27.79
CA LEU A 106 -9.89 23.30 -26.91
C LEU A 106 -10.94 22.40 -26.27
N VAL A 107 -10.73 21.10 -26.36
CA VAL A 107 -11.51 20.06 -25.67
C VAL A 107 -10.64 19.43 -24.58
N ILE A 108 -11.11 19.47 -23.33
CA ILE A 108 -10.43 18.84 -22.21
C ILE A 108 -11.25 17.65 -21.71
N ILE A 109 -10.62 16.50 -21.55
CA ILE A 109 -11.25 15.27 -21.08
C ILE A 109 -10.62 14.90 -19.73
N ASP A 110 -11.42 14.99 -18.66
CA ASP A 110 -11.00 14.49 -17.36
C ASP A 110 -11.27 12.98 -17.29
N GLU A 111 -10.38 12.25 -16.60
CA GLU A 111 -10.30 10.79 -16.56
C GLU A 111 -10.28 10.18 -17.99
N ALA A 112 -9.34 10.67 -18.80
CA ALA A 112 -9.22 10.36 -20.23
C ALA A 112 -8.95 8.89 -20.55
N HIS A 113 -8.66 8.03 -19.57
CA HIS A 113 -8.61 6.58 -19.78
C HIS A 113 -9.96 5.98 -20.22
N HIS A 114 -11.07 6.71 -20.07
CA HIS A 114 -12.39 6.36 -20.64
C HIS A 114 -12.57 6.78 -22.11
N ALA A 115 -11.65 7.53 -22.69
CA ALA A 115 -11.85 8.22 -23.98
C ALA A 115 -12.04 7.32 -25.21
N LEU A 116 -11.68 6.03 -25.18
CA LEU A 116 -11.92 5.13 -26.32
C LEU A 116 -13.36 4.62 -26.47
N ALA A 117 -14.24 4.88 -25.52
CA ALA A 117 -15.66 4.59 -25.74
C ALA A 117 -16.14 5.35 -26.97
N GLN A 118 -16.98 4.71 -27.77
CA GLN A 118 -17.54 5.30 -29.03
C GLN A 118 -18.09 6.72 -28.79
N THR A 119 -18.68 6.95 -27.64
CA THR A 119 -19.19 8.26 -27.21
C THR A 119 -18.17 9.38 -27.12
N TYR A 120 -16.88 9.05 -26.96
CA TYR A 120 -15.81 10.06 -26.93
C TYR A 120 -15.18 10.29 -28.31
N ARG A 121 -15.11 9.26 -29.19
CA ARG A 121 -14.51 9.37 -30.52
C ARG A 121 -15.20 10.42 -31.39
N VAL A 122 -16.51 10.57 -31.23
CA VAL A 122 -17.30 11.59 -31.95
C VAL A 122 -16.81 13.03 -31.69
N LEU A 123 -16.06 13.29 -30.60
CA LEU A 123 -15.51 14.63 -30.33
C LEU A 123 -14.39 14.97 -31.32
N TRP A 124 -13.48 14.01 -31.62
CA TRP A 124 -12.41 14.20 -32.60
C TRP A 124 -12.94 14.29 -34.03
N GLU A 125 -13.97 13.51 -34.33
CA GLU A 125 -14.66 13.55 -35.65
C GLU A 125 -15.37 14.87 -35.88
N LYS A 126 -16.03 15.39 -34.83
CA LYS A 126 -16.83 16.63 -34.94
C LYS A 126 -16.00 17.89 -34.96
N TRP A 127 -14.90 17.91 -34.21
CA TRP A 127 -14.02 19.08 -34.06
C TRP A 127 -12.58 18.76 -34.44
N PRO A 128 -12.31 18.47 -35.74
CA PRO A 128 -10.97 18.04 -36.16
C PRO A 128 -9.90 19.12 -36.00
N GLU A 129 -10.26 20.40 -35.91
CA GLU A 129 -9.34 21.52 -35.73
C GLU A 129 -9.08 21.88 -34.25
N ALA A 130 -9.89 21.35 -33.34
CA ALA A 130 -9.73 21.66 -31.91
C ALA A 130 -8.45 21.01 -31.35
N LYS A 131 -7.83 21.65 -30.36
CA LYS A 131 -6.82 21.00 -29.52
C LYS A 131 -7.51 20.09 -28.52
N PHE A 132 -6.86 18.97 -28.19
CA PHE A 132 -7.35 18.04 -27.18
C PHE A 132 -6.36 17.91 -26.03
N LEU A 133 -6.87 17.86 -24.80
CA LEU A 133 -6.10 17.57 -23.59
C LEU A 133 -6.81 16.50 -22.79
N GLY A 134 -6.22 15.31 -22.69
CA GLY A 134 -6.68 14.26 -21.80
C GLY A 134 -5.94 14.30 -20.46
N LEU A 135 -6.64 14.24 -19.34
CA LEU A 135 -6.03 14.09 -18.01
C LEU A 135 -6.42 12.74 -17.42
N THR A 136 -5.44 11.98 -16.94
CA THR A 136 -5.69 10.67 -16.32
C THR A 136 -4.67 10.38 -15.22
N ALA A 137 -5.03 9.52 -14.27
CA ALA A 137 -4.05 8.96 -13.34
C ALA A 137 -3.32 7.74 -13.95
N THR A 138 -4.00 7.03 -14.86
CA THR A 138 -3.55 5.75 -15.39
C THR A 138 -3.86 5.67 -16.88
N PRO A 139 -2.92 5.93 -17.78
CA PRO A 139 -3.08 5.74 -19.20
C PRO A 139 -2.98 4.25 -19.55
N TYR A 140 -3.85 3.45 -18.97
CA TYR A 140 -3.90 1.98 -19.13
C TYR A 140 -5.34 1.49 -19.17
N ARG A 141 -5.58 0.47 -19.96
CA ARG A 141 -6.86 -0.23 -20.08
C ARG A 141 -6.73 -1.71 -19.90
N LEU A 142 -7.75 -2.29 -19.30
CA LEU A 142 -7.78 -3.72 -19.01
C LEU A 142 -7.75 -4.59 -20.28
N ASN A 143 -8.22 -4.08 -21.42
CA ASN A 143 -8.16 -4.77 -22.70
C ASN A 143 -6.84 -4.56 -23.48
N GLY A 144 -5.86 -3.88 -22.87
CA GLY A 144 -4.57 -3.61 -23.48
C GLY A 144 -4.57 -2.60 -24.63
N ALA A 145 -5.72 -2.03 -25.01
CA ALA A 145 -5.77 -1.06 -26.10
C ALA A 145 -5.08 0.25 -25.74
N GLY A 146 -4.22 0.75 -26.61
CA GLY A 146 -3.55 2.03 -26.46
C GLY A 146 -4.44 3.24 -26.68
N PHE A 147 -3.84 4.40 -26.68
CA PHE A 147 -4.51 5.69 -26.84
C PHE A 147 -4.03 6.48 -28.05
N THR A 148 -3.08 5.92 -28.80
CA THR A 148 -2.42 6.59 -29.93
C THR A 148 -3.32 6.87 -31.13
N ASP A 149 -4.51 6.27 -31.17
CA ASP A 149 -5.55 6.58 -32.15
C ASP A 149 -6.33 7.87 -31.82
N LEU A 150 -6.21 8.42 -30.62
CA LEU A 150 -6.86 9.65 -30.20
C LEU A 150 -5.89 10.72 -29.69
N PHE A 151 -4.80 10.31 -29.07
CA PHE A 151 -3.79 11.21 -28.52
C PHE A 151 -2.44 11.01 -29.19
N ASP A 152 -1.82 12.09 -29.64
CA ASP A 152 -0.54 12.07 -30.34
C ASP A 152 0.64 11.77 -29.42
N THR A 153 0.54 12.18 -28.15
CA THR A 153 1.66 12.06 -27.20
C THR A 153 1.17 11.98 -25.75
N LEU A 154 2.01 11.37 -24.91
CA LEU A 154 1.83 11.31 -23.46
C LEU A 154 2.82 12.24 -22.76
N ILE A 155 2.36 12.95 -21.75
CA ILE A 155 3.20 13.67 -20.78
C ILE A 155 3.03 13.00 -19.43
N ALA A 156 3.95 12.14 -19.04
CA ALA A 156 3.95 11.55 -17.71
C ALA A 156 4.56 12.53 -16.68
N SER A 157 3.93 12.59 -15.50
CA SER A 157 4.45 13.30 -14.34
C SER A 157 5.48 12.45 -13.59
N GLU A 158 5.96 12.97 -12.48
CA GLU A 158 6.78 12.20 -11.54
C GLU A 158 6.01 11.01 -10.95
N SER A 159 6.76 10.04 -10.41
CA SER A 159 6.20 8.85 -9.77
C SER A 159 5.53 9.16 -8.42
N ILE A 160 4.71 8.21 -7.92
CA ILE A 160 4.13 8.31 -6.58
C ILE A 160 5.22 8.42 -5.51
N VAL A 161 6.34 7.70 -5.68
CA VAL A 161 7.50 7.76 -4.77
C VAL A 161 8.04 9.17 -4.66
N GLU A 162 8.26 9.84 -5.81
CA GLU A 162 8.77 11.21 -5.83
C GLU A 162 7.78 12.20 -5.19
N PHE A 163 6.47 12.03 -5.43
CA PHE A 163 5.46 12.87 -4.79
C PHE A 163 5.36 12.66 -3.28
N ILE A 164 5.58 11.44 -2.78
CA ILE A 164 5.70 11.19 -1.34
C ILE A 164 6.96 11.87 -0.79
N ARG A 165 8.11 11.70 -1.44
CA ARG A 165 9.39 12.31 -1.05
C ARG A 165 9.30 13.84 -1.00
N LYS A 166 8.62 14.46 -1.97
CA LYS A 166 8.35 15.91 -2.01
C LYS A 166 7.26 16.37 -1.03
N GLY A 167 6.66 15.46 -0.27
CA GLY A 167 5.59 15.75 0.67
C GLY A 167 4.29 16.24 0.03
N VAL A 168 4.07 15.92 -1.24
CA VAL A 168 2.84 16.19 -1.99
C VAL A 168 1.76 15.16 -1.68
N LEU A 169 2.17 13.89 -1.61
CA LEU A 169 1.36 12.77 -1.17
C LEU A 169 1.78 12.33 0.24
N ALA A 170 0.87 11.69 0.96
CA ALA A 170 1.13 11.13 2.27
C ALA A 170 1.89 9.80 2.16
N GLU A 171 2.70 9.49 3.15
CA GLU A 171 3.27 8.17 3.35
C GLU A 171 2.17 7.15 3.65
N PHE A 172 2.46 5.87 3.49
CA PHE A 172 1.50 4.81 3.77
C PHE A 172 2.17 3.56 4.34
N ASP A 173 1.38 2.83 5.13
CA ASP A 173 1.66 1.46 5.53
C ASP A 173 0.75 0.55 4.71
N TYR A 174 1.30 -0.52 4.14
CA TYR A 174 0.55 -1.48 3.33
C TYR A 174 0.42 -2.81 4.05
N VAL A 175 -0.81 -3.23 4.30
CA VAL A 175 -1.15 -4.50 4.93
C VAL A 175 -1.86 -5.38 3.92
N SER A 176 -1.28 -6.53 3.59
CA SER A 176 -1.85 -7.50 2.65
C SER A 176 -2.07 -8.86 3.30
N LEU A 177 -2.85 -9.71 2.63
CA LEU A 177 -3.13 -11.07 3.06
C LEU A 177 -1.88 -11.95 2.93
N PRO A 178 -1.67 -12.89 3.86
CA PRO A 178 -0.71 -13.98 3.68
C PRO A 178 -1.00 -14.77 2.39
N SER A 179 0.04 -15.24 1.72
CA SER A 179 -0.06 -15.94 0.43
C SER A 179 -0.89 -17.24 0.46
N ASP A 180 -0.99 -17.86 1.61
CA ASP A 180 -1.73 -19.11 1.86
C ASP A 180 -3.15 -18.88 2.44
N SER A 181 -3.60 -17.63 2.53
CA SER A 181 -4.89 -17.29 3.11
C SER A 181 -6.07 -17.91 2.35
N MET A 182 -7.12 -18.24 3.11
CA MET A 182 -8.35 -18.78 2.53
C MET A 182 -9.02 -17.76 1.56
N GLU A 183 -8.89 -16.47 1.84
CA GLU A 183 -9.42 -15.39 1.01
C GLU A 183 -8.80 -15.39 -0.38
N LEU A 184 -7.46 -15.51 -0.46
CA LEU A 184 -6.79 -15.58 -1.77
C LEU A 184 -7.23 -16.81 -2.56
N ARG A 185 -7.42 -17.95 -1.92
CA ARG A 185 -7.96 -19.16 -2.57
C ARG A 185 -9.38 -18.92 -3.12
N LEU A 186 -10.24 -18.21 -2.37
CA LEU A 186 -11.58 -17.84 -2.82
C LEU A 186 -11.51 -16.90 -4.02
N ILE A 187 -10.62 -15.91 -4.00
CA ILE A 187 -10.41 -14.96 -5.10
C ILE A 187 -9.85 -15.67 -6.34
N ASP A 188 -8.89 -16.56 -6.16
CA ASP A 188 -8.32 -17.37 -7.25
C ASP A 188 -9.36 -18.31 -7.91
N SER A 189 -10.44 -18.63 -7.19
CA SER A 189 -11.56 -19.40 -7.74
C SER A 189 -12.50 -18.62 -8.67
N LEU A 190 -12.38 -17.26 -8.72
CA LEU A 190 -13.21 -16.39 -9.55
C LEU A 190 -12.82 -16.52 -11.04
N LYS A 191 -13.74 -17.04 -11.84
CA LYS A 191 -13.51 -17.32 -13.27
C LYS A 191 -14.24 -16.39 -14.22
N LYS A 192 -15.39 -15.84 -13.79
CA LYS A 192 -16.26 -15.03 -14.67
C LYS A 192 -15.76 -13.61 -14.76
N ARG A 193 -15.86 -13.05 -15.97
CA ARG A 193 -15.50 -11.67 -16.27
C ARG A 193 -16.75 -10.87 -16.64
N GLY A 194 -16.76 -9.58 -16.26
CA GLY A 194 -17.73 -8.60 -16.70
C GLY A 194 -17.47 -8.14 -18.15
N ALA A 195 -18.35 -7.32 -18.68
CA ALA A 195 -18.17 -6.73 -20.02
C ALA A 195 -16.95 -5.80 -20.11
N ASP A 196 -16.48 -5.28 -18.98
CA ASP A 196 -15.27 -4.46 -18.84
C ASP A 196 -13.97 -5.28 -18.70
N GLY A 197 -14.07 -6.62 -18.67
CA GLY A 197 -12.96 -7.54 -18.49
C GLY A 197 -12.55 -7.77 -17.03
N ASP A 198 -13.10 -7.02 -16.07
CA ASP A 198 -12.88 -7.20 -14.64
C ASP A 198 -13.68 -8.39 -14.09
N TYR A 199 -13.47 -8.77 -12.85
CA TYR A 199 -14.26 -9.82 -12.19
C TYR A 199 -15.76 -9.51 -12.21
N GLN A 200 -16.58 -10.53 -12.47
CA GLN A 200 -18.04 -10.37 -12.49
C GLN A 200 -18.56 -10.10 -11.06
N VAL A 201 -19.25 -8.98 -10.87
CA VAL A 201 -19.78 -8.55 -9.57
C VAL A 201 -20.63 -9.62 -8.89
N LYS A 202 -21.51 -10.30 -9.66
CA LYS A 202 -22.40 -11.34 -9.11
C LYS A 202 -21.62 -12.54 -8.56
N GLU A 203 -20.54 -12.94 -9.24
CA GLU A 203 -19.70 -14.05 -8.77
C GLU A 203 -18.91 -13.65 -7.51
N MET A 204 -18.27 -12.47 -7.51
CA MET A 204 -17.59 -11.93 -6.34
C MET A 204 -18.52 -11.85 -5.13
N ASP A 205 -19.72 -11.32 -5.31
CA ASP A 205 -20.73 -11.17 -4.24
C ASP A 205 -21.14 -12.54 -3.67
N THR A 206 -21.37 -13.52 -4.54
CA THR A 206 -21.71 -14.89 -4.12
C THR A 206 -20.62 -15.54 -3.29
N VAL A 207 -19.36 -15.31 -3.64
CA VAL A 207 -18.20 -15.96 -3.00
C VAL A 207 -17.77 -15.24 -1.73
N LEU A 208 -17.68 -13.90 -1.77
CA LEU A 208 -17.04 -13.10 -0.73
C LEU A 208 -18.03 -12.37 0.20
N ASN A 209 -19.29 -12.15 -0.21
CA ASN A 209 -20.28 -11.50 0.63
C ASN A 209 -20.90 -12.48 1.64
N LYS A 210 -20.06 -13.03 2.51
CA LYS A 210 -20.44 -13.98 3.56
C LYS A 210 -19.94 -13.48 4.90
N ARG A 211 -20.69 -13.81 5.97
CA ARG A 211 -20.39 -13.35 7.33
C ARG A 211 -18.90 -13.60 7.73
N PRO A 212 -18.30 -14.79 7.51
CA PRO A 212 -16.90 -15.02 7.87
C PRO A 212 -15.92 -14.09 7.13
N SER A 213 -16.20 -13.74 5.87
CA SER A 213 -15.37 -12.80 5.10
C SER A 213 -15.50 -11.38 5.66
N ILE A 214 -16.71 -10.95 6.03
CA ILE A 214 -16.97 -9.63 6.62
C ILE A 214 -16.33 -9.52 8.02
N GLU A 215 -16.38 -10.58 8.82
CA GLU A 215 -15.71 -10.63 10.12
C GLU A 215 -14.20 -10.44 9.99
N ARG A 216 -13.58 -11.00 8.94
CA ARG A 216 -12.15 -10.80 8.67
C ARG A 216 -11.83 -9.37 8.24
N LEU A 217 -12.69 -8.74 7.41
CA LEU A 217 -12.56 -7.32 7.08
C LEU A 217 -12.56 -6.47 8.36
N TYR A 218 -13.50 -6.72 9.26
CA TYR A 218 -13.57 -6.03 10.55
C TYR A 218 -12.31 -6.25 11.39
N ARG A 219 -11.84 -7.50 11.53
CA ARG A 219 -10.63 -7.81 12.31
C ARG A 219 -9.42 -7.04 11.78
N SER A 220 -9.24 -6.97 10.46
CA SER A 220 -8.16 -6.19 9.86
C SER A 220 -8.23 -4.70 10.23
N VAL A 221 -9.42 -4.10 10.25
CA VAL A 221 -9.59 -2.71 10.69
C VAL A 221 -9.27 -2.56 12.19
N ARG A 222 -9.75 -3.47 13.03
CA ARG A 222 -9.47 -3.45 14.48
C ARG A 222 -7.98 -3.61 14.79
N GLU A 223 -7.27 -4.44 14.04
CA GLU A 223 -5.86 -4.73 14.24
C GLU A 223 -4.97 -3.58 13.75
N PHE A 224 -5.24 -3.04 12.56
CA PHE A 224 -4.31 -2.12 11.90
C PHE A 224 -4.77 -0.66 11.90
N ALA A 225 -6.06 -0.40 12.01
CA ALA A 225 -6.65 0.93 11.86
C ALA A 225 -7.73 1.25 12.92
N ASP A 226 -7.59 0.70 14.12
CA ASP A 226 -8.55 0.95 15.22
C ASP A 226 -8.67 2.43 15.55
N GLY A 227 -9.91 2.89 15.70
CA GLY A 227 -10.23 4.29 15.99
C GLY A 227 -10.00 5.26 14.82
N LYS A 228 -9.44 4.83 13.69
CA LYS A 228 -9.10 5.68 12.55
C LYS A 228 -10.29 5.90 11.62
N LYS A 229 -10.25 7.04 10.90
CA LYS A 229 -11.21 7.43 9.88
C LYS A 229 -10.88 6.79 8.54
N GLY A 230 -11.83 6.08 7.92
CA GLY A 230 -11.50 5.33 6.71
C GLY A 230 -12.61 5.11 5.70
N ILE A 231 -12.18 4.59 4.53
CA ILE A 231 -13.05 4.23 3.42
C ILE A 231 -12.87 2.74 3.11
N VAL A 232 -14.00 2.04 2.95
CA VAL A 232 -14.05 0.64 2.50
C VAL A 232 -14.61 0.57 1.09
N TYR A 233 -13.92 -0.10 0.18
CA TYR A 233 -14.36 -0.35 -1.18
C TYR A 233 -15.01 -1.73 -1.27
N ALA A 234 -16.34 -1.76 -1.37
CA ALA A 234 -17.13 -2.98 -1.40
C ALA A 234 -17.45 -3.46 -2.82
N ILE A 235 -17.81 -4.73 -2.95
CA ILE A 235 -18.11 -5.42 -4.22
C ILE A 235 -19.44 -4.95 -4.81
N SER A 236 -20.47 -4.88 -3.97
CA SER A 236 -21.87 -4.64 -4.33
C SER A 236 -22.56 -3.81 -3.25
N ILE A 237 -23.76 -3.30 -3.58
CA ILE A 237 -24.61 -2.58 -2.59
C ILE A 237 -24.96 -3.50 -1.41
N SER A 238 -25.25 -4.78 -1.69
CA SER A 238 -25.51 -5.78 -0.63
C SER A 238 -24.30 -5.96 0.26
N HIS A 239 -23.10 -6.15 -0.33
CA HIS A 239 -21.85 -6.31 0.42
C HIS A 239 -21.55 -5.06 1.27
N ALA A 240 -21.73 -3.85 0.71
CA ALA A 240 -21.51 -2.62 1.45
C ALA A 240 -22.43 -2.51 2.68
N ARG A 241 -23.71 -2.84 2.52
CA ARG A 241 -24.67 -2.82 3.62
C ARG A 241 -24.34 -3.84 4.71
N ASN A 242 -23.95 -5.05 4.32
CA ASN A 242 -23.55 -6.10 5.25
C ASN A 242 -22.28 -5.72 6.04
N ILE A 243 -21.29 -5.10 5.36
CA ILE A 243 -20.08 -4.59 6.03
C ILE A 243 -20.46 -3.48 7.03
N ALA A 244 -21.22 -2.46 6.60
CA ALA A 244 -21.57 -1.35 7.46
C ALA A 244 -22.43 -1.78 8.65
N ALA A 245 -23.40 -2.69 8.44
CA ALA A 245 -24.21 -3.26 9.51
C ALA A 245 -23.36 -4.01 10.53
N PHE A 246 -22.45 -4.89 10.05
CA PHE A 246 -21.57 -5.63 10.95
C PHE A 246 -20.61 -4.70 11.71
N TYR A 247 -20.06 -3.67 11.06
CA TYR A 247 -19.20 -2.69 11.73
C TYR A 247 -19.98 -1.91 12.80
N ALA A 248 -21.23 -1.54 12.52
CA ALA A 248 -22.12 -0.89 13.48
C ALA A 248 -22.46 -1.79 14.69
N GLU A 249 -22.75 -3.09 14.45
CA GLU A 249 -22.92 -4.10 15.51
C GLU A 249 -21.70 -4.17 16.44
N GLN A 250 -20.51 -3.91 15.90
CA GLN A 250 -19.24 -3.93 16.64
C GLN A 250 -18.83 -2.55 17.20
N GLY A 251 -19.70 -1.54 17.10
CA GLY A 251 -19.49 -0.21 17.70
C GLY A 251 -18.72 0.79 16.80
N ILE A 252 -18.44 0.45 15.53
CA ILE A 252 -17.86 1.40 14.56
C ILE A 252 -19.01 2.17 13.90
N LYS A 253 -18.96 3.50 13.94
CA LYS A 253 -19.93 4.36 13.24
C LYS A 253 -19.70 4.28 11.72
N ALA A 254 -20.38 3.34 11.07
CA ALA A 254 -20.26 3.06 9.65
C ALA A 254 -21.53 3.42 8.88
N ALA A 255 -21.37 3.96 7.67
CA ALA A 255 -22.46 4.24 6.74
C ALA A 255 -22.14 3.80 5.33
N THR A 256 -23.16 3.55 4.50
CA THR A 256 -23.01 3.14 3.12
C THR A 256 -23.35 4.28 2.15
N ILE A 257 -22.57 4.39 1.07
CA ILE A 257 -22.90 5.25 -0.06
C ILE A 257 -22.84 4.43 -1.35
N ASP A 258 -23.92 4.44 -2.12
CA ASP A 258 -24.06 3.70 -3.36
C ASP A 258 -24.79 4.51 -4.44
N SER A 259 -24.97 3.95 -5.64
CA SER A 259 -25.63 4.61 -6.77
C SER A 259 -27.10 4.94 -6.51
N LYS A 260 -27.75 4.28 -5.53
CA LYS A 260 -29.15 4.51 -5.13
C LYS A 260 -29.29 5.59 -4.06
N THR A 261 -28.17 6.00 -3.42
CA THR A 261 -28.16 7.06 -2.41
C THR A 261 -28.53 8.38 -3.06
N SER A 262 -29.60 9.03 -2.61
CA SER A 262 -30.04 10.31 -3.14
C SER A 262 -28.96 11.39 -2.96
N ARG A 263 -28.96 12.42 -3.83
CA ARG A 263 -27.98 13.50 -3.77
C ARG A 263 -27.98 14.23 -2.42
N LYS A 264 -29.15 14.46 -1.82
CA LYS A 264 -29.29 15.11 -0.52
C LYS A 264 -28.68 14.25 0.59
N GLU A 265 -29.01 12.97 0.59
CA GLU A 265 -28.52 12.01 1.56
C GLU A 265 -27.01 11.78 1.42
N ARG A 266 -26.50 11.67 0.18
CA ARG A 266 -25.06 11.57 -0.08
C ARG A 266 -24.29 12.76 0.49
N LYS A 267 -24.83 13.99 0.27
CA LYS A 267 -24.20 15.18 0.83
C LYS A 267 -24.17 15.13 2.35
N ARG A 268 -25.27 14.75 3.00
CA ARG A 268 -25.37 14.60 4.45
C ARG A 268 -24.32 13.63 5.00
N LEU A 269 -24.27 12.41 4.45
CA LEU A 269 -23.33 11.37 4.87
C LEU A 269 -21.88 11.80 4.68
N VAL A 270 -21.56 12.49 3.59
CA VAL A 270 -20.22 13.01 3.33
C VAL A 270 -19.86 14.12 4.33
N ASP A 271 -20.81 15.02 4.65
CA ASP A 271 -20.57 16.09 5.62
C ASP A 271 -20.39 15.51 7.03
N GLU A 272 -21.20 14.55 7.45
CA GLU A 272 -21.05 13.82 8.71
C GLU A 272 -19.72 13.05 8.80
N PHE A 273 -19.28 12.44 7.68
CA PHE A 273 -17.97 11.80 7.61
C PHE A 273 -16.83 12.82 7.73
N LYS A 274 -16.94 13.99 7.09
CA LYS A 274 -15.91 15.04 7.19
C LYS A 274 -15.73 15.54 8.62
N VAL A 275 -16.82 15.71 9.38
CA VAL A 275 -16.75 16.17 10.76
C VAL A 275 -16.48 15.04 11.78
N GLY A 276 -16.38 13.78 11.32
CA GLY A 276 -16.06 12.62 12.16
C GLY A 276 -17.25 12.01 12.91
N GLU A 277 -18.48 12.41 12.60
CA GLU A 277 -19.69 11.75 13.12
C GLU A 277 -19.82 10.33 12.56
N ILE A 278 -19.42 10.12 11.30
CA ILE A 278 -19.23 8.81 10.69
C ILE A 278 -17.73 8.54 10.64
N GLN A 279 -17.30 7.39 11.16
CA GLN A 279 -15.91 6.96 11.19
C GLN A 279 -15.52 6.22 9.92
N VAL A 280 -16.41 5.37 9.39
CA VAL A 280 -16.14 4.54 8.22
C VAL A 280 -17.22 4.71 7.17
N LEU A 281 -16.80 5.08 5.95
CA LEU A 281 -17.68 5.08 4.79
C LEU A 281 -17.43 3.85 3.94
N VAL A 282 -18.47 3.05 3.75
CA VAL A 282 -18.45 1.88 2.85
C VAL A 282 -19.09 2.26 1.54
N ASN A 283 -18.35 2.17 0.44
CA ASN A 283 -18.83 2.63 -0.84
C ASN A 283 -18.74 1.56 -1.94
N VAL A 284 -19.58 1.73 -2.98
CA VAL A 284 -19.58 0.91 -4.19
C VAL A 284 -19.41 1.84 -5.39
N ASP A 285 -18.22 1.86 -5.97
CA ASP A 285 -17.85 2.59 -7.20
C ASP A 285 -18.12 4.11 -7.24
N ILE A 286 -18.51 4.75 -6.10
CA ILE A 286 -18.85 6.18 -6.09
C ILE A 286 -17.64 7.04 -5.77
N PHE A 287 -16.78 6.60 -4.84
CA PHE A 287 -15.61 7.36 -4.40
C PHE A 287 -14.34 7.05 -5.19
N SER A 288 -14.44 6.30 -6.27
CA SER A 288 -13.33 6.14 -7.21
C SER A 288 -12.95 7.48 -7.84
N GLU A 289 -13.96 8.36 -8.08
CA GLU A 289 -13.79 9.67 -8.73
C GLU A 289 -14.55 10.78 -7.98
N GLY A 290 -13.99 11.99 -7.93
CA GLY A 290 -14.68 13.19 -7.44
C GLY A 290 -14.85 13.35 -5.93
N PHE A 291 -14.52 12.39 -5.11
CA PHE A 291 -14.62 12.50 -3.65
C PHE A 291 -13.38 13.18 -3.04
N ASP A 292 -13.58 14.23 -2.25
CA ASP A 292 -12.50 14.97 -1.58
C ASP A 292 -12.66 14.96 -0.06
N CYS A 293 -11.85 14.11 0.58
CA CYS A 293 -11.69 14.01 2.02
C CYS A 293 -10.22 13.62 2.30
N PRO A 294 -9.31 14.59 2.42
CA PRO A 294 -7.87 14.32 2.50
C PRO A 294 -7.42 13.74 3.85
N ASP A 295 -8.23 13.89 4.89
CA ASP A 295 -7.98 13.42 6.25
C ASP A 295 -8.34 11.93 6.49
N VAL A 296 -8.64 11.19 5.43
CA VAL A 296 -8.81 9.73 5.49
C VAL A 296 -7.52 9.06 5.91
N GLU A 297 -7.53 8.30 7.01
CA GLU A 297 -6.36 7.68 7.62
C GLU A 297 -6.17 6.22 7.19
N PHE A 298 -7.23 5.54 6.72
CA PHE A 298 -7.08 4.22 6.11
C PHE A 298 -7.99 4.01 4.90
N ILE A 299 -7.52 3.15 4.00
CA ILE A 299 -8.29 2.62 2.87
C ILE A 299 -8.33 1.10 3.01
N GLN A 300 -9.53 0.54 3.03
CA GLN A 300 -9.72 -0.90 3.03
C GLN A 300 -10.26 -1.38 1.67
N MET A 301 -9.49 -2.22 1.02
CA MET A 301 -9.84 -2.83 -0.26
C MET A 301 -10.50 -4.18 0.00
N ALA A 302 -11.83 -4.23 -0.13
CA ALA A 302 -12.67 -5.41 0.06
C ALA A 302 -13.27 -5.93 -1.26
N ARG A 303 -12.87 -5.35 -2.40
CA ARG A 303 -13.28 -5.74 -3.73
C ARG A 303 -12.08 -6.14 -4.58
N PRO A 304 -11.97 -7.41 -5.00
CA PRO A 304 -10.99 -7.81 -6.02
C PRO A 304 -11.22 -7.07 -7.33
N THR A 305 -10.15 -6.73 -8.02
CA THR A 305 -10.20 -6.13 -9.36
C THR A 305 -8.96 -6.49 -10.17
N LEU A 306 -9.10 -6.56 -11.48
CA LEU A 306 -8.01 -6.66 -12.46
C LEU A 306 -7.67 -5.30 -13.07
N SER A 307 -8.35 -4.22 -12.64
CA SER A 307 -8.16 -2.88 -13.15
C SER A 307 -7.14 -2.11 -12.31
N LEU A 308 -5.95 -1.89 -12.87
CA LEU A 308 -4.91 -1.02 -12.29
C LEU A 308 -5.44 0.39 -12.00
N ALA A 309 -6.30 0.92 -12.88
CA ALA A 309 -6.90 2.24 -12.71
C ALA A 309 -7.77 2.29 -11.44
N LYS A 310 -8.64 1.29 -11.22
CA LYS A 310 -9.45 1.21 -10.00
C LYS A 310 -8.57 1.11 -8.75
N TYR A 311 -7.54 0.26 -8.78
CA TYR A 311 -6.60 0.10 -7.67
C TYR A 311 -5.92 1.41 -7.30
N LEU A 312 -5.26 2.08 -8.26
CA LEU A 312 -4.53 3.32 -8.01
C LEU A 312 -5.46 4.50 -7.66
N GLN A 313 -6.68 4.54 -8.17
CA GLN A 313 -7.68 5.54 -7.77
C GLN A 313 -8.14 5.35 -6.33
N GLN A 314 -8.41 4.11 -5.90
CA GLN A 314 -8.81 3.79 -4.51
C GLN A 314 -7.71 4.17 -3.54
N VAL A 315 -6.50 3.68 -3.77
CA VAL A 315 -5.32 3.99 -2.95
C VAL A 315 -5.05 5.48 -2.91
N GLY A 316 -5.13 6.15 -4.05
CA GLY A 316 -4.87 7.59 -4.17
C GLY A 316 -5.79 8.49 -3.34
N ARG A 317 -6.94 7.99 -2.88
CA ARG A 317 -7.79 8.71 -1.92
C ARG A 317 -7.15 8.76 -0.54
N GLY A 318 -6.48 7.68 -0.13
CA GLY A 318 -5.74 7.62 1.12
C GLY A 318 -4.42 8.38 1.08
N LEU A 319 -3.78 8.50 -0.08
CA LEU A 319 -2.49 9.19 -0.21
C LEU A 319 -2.58 10.72 -0.21
N ARG A 320 -3.78 11.31 -0.13
CA ARG A 320 -3.91 12.76 0.00
C ARG A 320 -3.36 13.25 1.34
N LYS A 321 -2.63 14.35 1.30
CA LYS A 321 -2.06 14.95 2.49
C LYS A 321 -3.06 15.88 3.19
N SER A 322 -3.16 15.77 4.50
CA SER A 322 -3.96 16.65 5.36
C SER A 322 -3.14 17.05 6.58
N GLU A 323 -3.48 18.18 7.17
CA GLU A 323 -2.90 18.61 8.44
C GLU A 323 -3.24 17.59 9.54
N GLY A 324 -2.26 17.23 10.37
CA GLY A 324 -2.41 16.22 11.43
C GLY A 324 -2.33 14.77 10.97
N LYS A 325 -2.47 14.46 9.68
CA LYS A 325 -2.34 13.11 9.14
C LYS A 325 -0.87 12.75 8.94
N LYS A 326 -0.38 11.74 9.65
CA LYS A 326 1.00 11.25 9.54
C LYS A 326 1.19 10.38 8.30
N ASN A 327 0.39 9.29 8.20
CA ASN A 327 0.41 8.32 7.11
C ASN A 327 -1.01 7.83 6.79
N CYS A 328 -1.15 6.98 5.80
CA CYS A 328 -2.38 6.25 5.50
C CYS A 328 -2.13 4.75 5.62
N ILE A 329 -3.06 4.01 6.20
CA ILE A 329 -2.99 2.55 6.23
C ILE A 329 -3.81 2.00 5.07
N LEU A 330 -3.13 1.25 4.20
CA LEU A 330 -3.75 0.56 3.06
C LEU A 330 -3.96 -0.90 3.44
N ILE A 331 -5.22 -1.29 3.69
CA ILE A 331 -5.58 -2.65 4.08
C ILE A 331 -6.08 -3.39 2.85
N ASP A 332 -5.26 -4.28 2.33
CA ASP A 332 -5.56 -5.09 1.16
C ASP A 332 -6.08 -6.47 1.58
N ASN A 333 -7.39 -6.58 1.75
CA ASN A 333 -8.06 -7.84 2.09
C ASN A 333 -8.37 -8.72 0.87
N VAL A 334 -7.87 -8.36 -0.30
CA VAL A 334 -8.17 -9.07 -1.56
C VAL A 334 -6.94 -9.34 -2.43
N GLY A 335 -5.74 -9.08 -1.90
CA GLY A 335 -4.49 -9.43 -2.56
C GLY A 335 -4.17 -8.63 -3.82
N LEU A 336 -4.55 -7.35 -3.89
CA LEU A 336 -4.25 -6.48 -5.04
C LEU A 336 -2.75 -6.25 -5.20
N CYS A 337 -1.99 -6.24 -4.10
CA CYS A 337 -0.54 -6.16 -4.15
C CYS A 337 0.09 -7.34 -4.91
N ARG A 338 -0.52 -8.53 -4.84
CA ARG A 338 -0.08 -9.71 -5.60
C ARG A 338 -0.27 -9.54 -7.11
N VAL A 339 -1.31 -8.79 -7.51
CA VAL A 339 -1.65 -8.55 -8.92
C VAL A 339 -0.87 -7.36 -9.48
N PHE A 340 -0.79 -6.26 -8.74
CA PHE A 340 -0.30 -4.97 -9.23
C PHE A 340 1.02 -4.51 -8.57
N GLY A 341 1.49 -5.18 -7.52
CA GLY A 341 2.55 -4.66 -6.67
C GLY A 341 2.08 -3.53 -5.75
N LEU A 342 3.02 -2.87 -5.10
CA LEU A 342 2.73 -1.70 -4.25
C LEU A 342 2.33 -0.48 -5.11
N PRO A 343 1.57 0.48 -4.55
CA PRO A 343 1.22 1.72 -5.27
C PRO A 343 2.42 2.53 -5.74
N THR A 344 3.57 2.30 -5.15
CA THR A 344 4.86 2.94 -5.47
C THR A 344 5.63 2.22 -6.56
N GLN A 345 5.09 1.16 -7.15
CA GLN A 345 5.71 0.49 -8.29
C GLN A 345 5.87 1.46 -9.44
N GLU A 346 6.99 1.38 -10.14
CA GLU A 346 7.21 2.12 -11.37
C GLU A 346 6.46 1.44 -12.52
N TRP A 347 5.73 2.24 -13.28
CA TRP A 347 4.94 1.82 -14.43
C TRP A 347 5.52 2.47 -15.68
N ASP A 348 5.68 1.71 -16.73
CA ASP A 348 5.99 2.24 -18.07
C ASP A 348 4.69 2.81 -18.71
N TRP A 349 4.38 4.04 -18.31
CA TRP A 349 3.18 4.73 -18.82
C TRP A 349 3.20 4.98 -20.31
N GLU A 350 4.39 5.18 -20.91
CA GLU A 350 4.54 5.38 -22.35
C GLU A 350 4.16 4.12 -23.12
N ARG A 351 4.63 2.97 -22.68
CA ARG A 351 4.30 1.67 -23.27
C ARG A 351 2.81 1.36 -23.11
N MET A 352 2.24 1.60 -21.94
CA MET A 352 0.81 1.40 -21.69
C MET A 352 -0.05 2.35 -22.54
N PHE A 353 0.38 3.60 -22.71
CA PHE A 353 -0.25 4.59 -23.56
C PHE A 353 -0.26 4.14 -25.03
N ARG A 354 0.81 3.54 -25.52
CA ARG A 354 0.90 3.00 -26.88
C ARG A 354 0.04 1.75 -27.09
N GLY A 355 -0.41 1.11 -26.01
CA GLY A 355 -1.12 -0.17 -26.09
C GLY A 355 -0.22 -1.29 -26.58
N GLU A 356 1.06 -1.20 -26.25
CA GLU A 356 2.01 -2.28 -26.48
C GLU A 356 1.59 -3.44 -25.57
N LEU A 357 0.88 -4.39 -26.19
CA LEU A 357 0.36 -5.57 -25.52
C LEU A 357 1.51 -6.40 -24.94
N GLU A 358 1.23 -7.13 -23.87
CA GLU A 358 2.21 -8.09 -23.35
C GLU A 358 2.56 -9.12 -24.42
N LEU A 359 3.79 -9.62 -24.34
CA LEU A 359 4.23 -10.74 -25.15
C LEU A 359 3.39 -11.97 -24.78
N GLU A 360 2.81 -12.62 -25.78
CA GLU A 360 1.96 -13.80 -25.62
C GLU A 360 2.51 -14.97 -26.45
N ALA A 361 2.19 -16.17 -26.00
CA ALA A 361 2.43 -17.37 -26.78
C ALA A 361 1.29 -17.65 -27.76
N TRP A 362 1.60 -18.15 -28.95
CA TRP A 362 0.62 -18.73 -29.87
C TRP A 362 1.11 -20.11 -30.30
N GLN A 363 0.18 -21.04 -30.56
CA GLN A 363 0.51 -22.39 -31.00
C GLN A 363 0.05 -22.61 -32.42
N GLU A 364 0.92 -23.24 -33.22
CA GLU A 364 0.58 -23.67 -34.57
C GLU A 364 -0.12 -25.04 -34.51
N ALA A 365 -1.32 -25.12 -35.07
CA ALA A 365 -2.16 -26.31 -34.95
C ALA A 365 -1.57 -27.55 -35.68
N GLU A 366 -0.84 -27.32 -36.78
CA GLU A 366 -0.27 -28.41 -37.61
C GLU A 366 0.94 -29.06 -36.98
N THR A 367 1.84 -28.27 -36.43
CA THR A 367 3.11 -28.76 -35.84
C THR A 367 3.07 -28.93 -34.33
N GLY A 368 2.12 -28.30 -33.66
CA GLY A 368 2.03 -28.23 -32.20
C GLY A 368 3.13 -27.36 -31.57
N LEU A 369 3.98 -26.71 -32.36
CA LEU A 369 5.01 -25.82 -31.89
C LEU A 369 4.45 -24.45 -31.48
N TRP A 370 5.21 -23.74 -30.68
CA TRP A 370 4.86 -22.43 -30.14
C TRP A 370 5.70 -21.32 -30.76
N GLY A 371 5.09 -20.17 -30.94
CA GLY A 371 5.73 -18.91 -31.29
C GLY A 371 5.33 -17.80 -30.33
N LEU A 372 5.91 -16.62 -30.52
CA LEU A 372 5.62 -15.42 -29.77
C LEU A 372 4.82 -14.44 -30.61
N LYS A 373 3.88 -13.73 -29.98
CA LYS A 373 3.02 -12.71 -30.60
C LYS A 373 2.76 -11.55 -29.67
N ARG A 374 2.35 -10.40 -30.22
CA ARG A 374 1.74 -9.29 -29.51
C ARG A 374 0.36 -9.01 -30.07
N GLY A 375 -0.69 -9.25 -29.32
CA GLY A 375 -2.05 -9.14 -29.81
C GLY A 375 -2.27 -10.02 -31.05
N ARG A 376 -2.45 -9.40 -32.23
CA ARG A 376 -2.64 -10.12 -33.50
C ARG A 376 -1.36 -10.33 -34.30
N GLU A 377 -0.27 -9.64 -33.95
CA GLU A 377 1.01 -9.69 -34.65
C GLU A 377 1.85 -10.86 -34.17
N LYS A 378 2.19 -11.78 -35.06
CA LYS A 378 3.13 -12.87 -34.81
C LYS A 378 4.56 -12.32 -34.93
N LEU A 379 5.30 -12.34 -33.83
CA LEU A 379 6.68 -11.85 -33.76
C LEU A 379 7.70 -12.92 -34.16
N THR A 380 7.38 -14.19 -33.89
CA THR A 380 8.20 -15.33 -34.31
C THR A 380 7.35 -16.36 -35.02
N GLU A 381 8.01 -17.19 -35.85
CA GLU A 381 7.43 -18.45 -36.31
C GLU A 381 7.25 -19.41 -35.13
N ALA A 382 6.54 -20.52 -35.35
CA ALA A 382 6.34 -21.57 -34.36
C ALA A 382 7.59 -22.43 -34.28
N VAL A 383 8.54 -22.08 -33.43
CA VAL A 383 9.87 -22.70 -33.31
C VAL A 383 10.16 -23.31 -31.96
N PHE A 384 9.34 -23.01 -30.94
CA PHE A 384 9.55 -23.49 -29.56
C PHE A 384 8.69 -24.73 -29.28
N VAL A 385 9.26 -25.68 -28.53
CA VAL A 385 8.51 -26.85 -28.06
C VAL A 385 7.45 -26.46 -27.01
N THR A 386 7.78 -25.51 -26.16
CA THR A 386 6.88 -24.95 -25.14
C THR A 386 7.27 -23.51 -24.84
N VAL A 387 6.30 -22.66 -24.60
CA VAL A 387 6.47 -21.37 -23.94
C VAL A 387 5.91 -21.51 -22.52
N PHE A 388 6.79 -21.39 -21.53
CA PHE A 388 6.41 -21.57 -20.13
C PHE A 388 5.79 -20.32 -19.53
N ASP A 389 6.39 -19.15 -19.82
CA ASP A 389 5.99 -17.87 -19.26
C ASP A 389 6.52 -16.72 -20.12
N THR A 390 5.91 -15.54 -19.99
CA THR A 390 6.33 -14.31 -20.67
C THR A 390 6.40 -13.14 -19.71
N MET A 391 7.36 -12.24 -19.91
CA MET A 391 7.54 -11.04 -19.12
C MET A 391 8.10 -9.89 -19.96
N GLY A 392 7.28 -8.88 -20.22
CA GLY A 392 7.69 -7.72 -21.00
C GLY A 392 8.07 -8.09 -22.44
N GLU A 393 9.36 -8.02 -22.77
CA GLU A 393 9.93 -8.38 -24.08
C GLU A 393 10.58 -9.77 -24.07
N TRP A 394 10.41 -10.54 -23.00
CA TRP A 394 11.10 -11.80 -22.78
C TRP A 394 10.12 -12.96 -22.65
N ALA A 395 10.58 -14.12 -23.11
CA ALA A 395 9.89 -15.38 -22.93
C ALA A 395 10.80 -16.45 -22.35
N ALA A 396 10.24 -17.27 -21.49
CA ALA A 396 10.84 -18.49 -20.98
C ALA A 396 10.33 -19.66 -21.84
N VAL A 397 11.20 -20.34 -22.55
CA VAL A 397 10.82 -21.31 -23.57
C VAL A 397 11.61 -22.61 -23.46
N ARG A 398 11.10 -23.69 -24.09
CA ARG A 398 11.84 -24.91 -24.40
C ARG A 398 12.18 -24.94 -25.88
N LEU A 399 13.45 -25.06 -26.20
CA LEU A 399 13.95 -25.18 -27.56
C LEU A 399 13.81 -26.60 -28.11
N LYS A 400 13.87 -26.78 -29.42
CA LYS A 400 13.85 -28.10 -30.09
C LYS A 400 14.98 -29.06 -29.64
N ASN A 401 16.11 -28.54 -29.16
CA ASN A 401 17.21 -29.32 -28.59
C ASN A 401 16.98 -29.73 -27.11
N ASN A 402 15.75 -29.60 -26.62
CA ASN A 402 15.31 -29.89 -25.26
C ASN A 402 15.97 -29.06 -24.14
N ARG A 403 16.63 -27.95 -24.48
CA ARG A 403 17.13 -26.98 -23.50
C ARG A 403 16.04 -25.96 -23.16
N CYS A 404 15.97 -25.58 -21.89
CA CYS A 404 15.19 -24.42 -21.49
C CYS A 404 16.02 -23.14 -21.76
N ALA A 405 15.33 -22.11 -22.22
CA ALA A 405 15.98 -20.85 -22.61
C ALA A 405 15.16 -19.63 -22.18
N TRP A 406 15.85 -18.55 -21.99
CA TRP A 406 15.32 -17.19 -21.93
C TRP A 406 15.60 -16.53 -23.28
N VAL A 407 14.55 -16.05 -23.93
CA VAL A 407 14.61 -15.43 -25.25
C VAL A 407 14.01 -14.03 -25.24
N ASP A 408 14.41 -13.19 -26.17
CA ASP A 408 13.73 -11.92 -26.44
C ASP A 408 12.47 -12.14 -27.31
N GLU A 409 11.74 -11.07 -27.60
CA GLU A 409 10.51 -11.11 -28.39
C GLU A 409 10.72 -11.58 -29.84
N ALA A 410 11.92 -11.39 -30.40
CA ALA A 410 12.30 -11.88 -31.71
C ALA A 410 12.73 -13.36 -31.71
N GLY A 411 12.78 -13.99 -30.53
CA GLY A 411 13.18 -15.37 -30.35
C GLY A 411 14.68 -15.59 -30.23
N ASN A 412 15.49 -14.53 -30.09
CA ASN A 412 16.93 -14.65 -29.88
C ASN A 412 17.21 -15.18 -28.49
N VAL A 413 18.08 -16.17 -28.39
CA VAL A 413 18.44 -16.82 -27.12
C VAL A 413 19.38 -15.90 -26.32
N LEU A 414 18.90 -15.44 -25.17
CA LEU A 414 19.66 -14.62 -24.22
C LEU A 414 20.41 -15.49 -23.21
N TRP A 415 19.84 -16.65 -22.87
CA TRP A 415 20.40 -17.65 -21.99
C TRP A 415 19.75 -18.99 -22.24
N GLN A 416 20.48 -20.10 -22.05
CA GLN A 416 19.94 -21.47 -22.12
C GLN A 416 20.66 -22.44 -21.20
N GLN A 417 19.92 -23.44 -20.70
CA GLN A 417 20.45 -24.49 -19.85
C GLN A 417 19.78 -25.84 -20.15
N ALA A 418 20.58 -26.92 -20.11
CA ALA A 418 20.07 -28.28 -20.16
C ALA A 418 19.66 -28.76 -18.75
N GLY A 419 18.80 -29.81 -18.67
CA GLY A 419 18.37 -30.40 -17.39
C GLY A 419 17.21 -29.70 -16.70
N VAL A 420 16.95 -28.43 -17.00
CA VAL A 420 15.83 -27.67 -16.45
C VAL A 420 14.51 -28.19 -17.04
N GLN A 421 13.53 -28.47 -16.18
CA GLN A 421 12.23 -29.00 -16.59
C GLN A 421 11.20 -27.90 -16.88
N THR A 422 11.20 -26.83 -16.08
CA THR A 422 10.28 -25.69 -16.22
C THR A 422 11.01 -24.40 -15.92
N LEU A 423 10.52 -23.29 -16.50
CA LEU A 423 10.97 -21.95 -16.23
C LEU A 423 9.78 -21.04 -15.90
N LYS A 424 9.96 -20.12 -14.97
CA LYS A 424 8.96 -19.12 -14.60
C LYS A 424 9.64 -17.80 -14.29
N PHE A 425 9.03 -16.68 -14.73
CA PHE A 425 9.47 -15.35 -14.33
C PHE A 425 8.87 -14.94 -12.98
N ASP A 426 9.73 -14.48 -12.09
CA ASP A 426 9.30 -13.60 -11.00
C ASP A 426 9.34 -12.16 -11.51
N LYS A 427 8.16 -11.68 -11.94
CA LYS A 427 8.00 -10.35 -12.58
C LYS A 427 8.32 -9.20 -11.63
N HIS A 428 8.15 -9.40 -10.33
CA HIS A 428 8.42 -8.36 -9.33
C HIS A 428 9.90 -8.21 -9.03
N HIS A 429 10.63 -9.32 -9.08
CA HIS A 429 12.02 -9.33 -8.69
C HIS A 429 12.98 -9.48 -9.87
N PHE A 430 12.48 -9.53 -11.11
CA PHE A 430 13.27 -9.74 -12.33
C PHE A 430 14.16 -11.00 -12.24
N LEU A 431 13.58 -12.08 -11.78
CA LEU A 431 14.23 -13.38 -11.67
C LEU A 431 13.60 -14.38 -12.63
N LEU A 432 14.42 -15.26 -13.20
CA LEU A 432 13.97 -16.44 -13.92
C LEU A 432 14.26 -17.67 -13.07
N ILE A 433 13.20 -18.33 -12.64
CA ILE A 433 13.25 -19.50 -11.75
C ILE A 433 13.13 -20.75 -12.59
N GLY A 434 14.09 -21.66 -12.48
CA GLY A 434 14.10 -22.95 -13.14
C GLY A 434 13.99 -24.11 -12.14
N MET A 435 13.27 -25.16 -12.52
CA MET A 435 13.19 -26.41 -11.76
C MET A 435 14.00 -27.52 -12.43
N GLU A 436 14.91 -28.14 -11.70
CA GLU A 436 15.68 -29.30 -12.11
C GLU A 436 15.37 -30.45 -11.12
N GLY A 437 14.37 -31.29 -11.44
CA GLY A 437 13.79 -32.22 -10.49
C GLY A 437 13.15 -31.47 -9.32
N ASN A 438 13.62 -31.75 -8.09
CA ASN A 438 13.17 -31.06 -6.87
C ASN A 438 14.08 -29.88 -6.46
N LYS A 439 15.05 -29.49 -7.30
CA LYS A 439 15.94 -28.36 -7.03
C LYS A 439 15.51 -27.15 -7.84
N GLU A 440 15.47 -26.01 -7.16
CA GLU A 440 15.28 -24.72 -7.81
C GLU A 440 16.64 -24.11 -8.15
N ALA A 441 16.73 -23.52 -9.34
CA ALA A 441 17.83 -22.63 -9.73
C ALA A 441 17.23 -21.30 -10.17
N CYS A 442 17.94 -20.22 -9.94
CA CYS A 442 17.45 -18.88 -10.23
C CYS A 442 18.49 -18.08 -11.01
N LEU A 443 18.05 -17.47 -12.10
CA LEU A 443 18.84 -16.50 -12.87
C LEU A 443 18.30 -15.08 -12.57
N ASP A 444 19.16 -14.21 -12.07
CA ASP A 444 18.86 -12.77 -12.01
C ASP A 444 19.00 -12.14 -13.39
N LEU A 445 17.89 -11.66 -13.92
CA LEU A 445 17.81 -11.10 -15.28
C LEU A 445 18.58 -9.79 -15.43
N LEU A 446 18.77 -9.04 -14.36
CA LEU A 446 19.47 -7.76 -14.36
C LEU A 446 21.00 -7.93 -14.30
N SER A 447 21.47 -8.74 -13.35
CA SER A 447 22.91 -9.00 -13.19
C SER A 447 23.44 -10.16 -14.03
N ARG A 448 22.53 -10.97 -14.63
CA ARG A 448 22.82 -12.23 -15.36
C ARG A 448 23.58 -13.26 -14.52
N ARG A 449 23.39 -13.22 -13.19
CA ARG A 449 24.02 -14.16 -12.26
C ARG A 449 23.09 -15.31 -11.93
N MET A 450 23.64 -16.52 -11.89
CA MET A 450 22.94 -17.73 -11.47
C MET A 450 23.07 -17.93 -9.97
N TYR A 451 21.99 -18.40 -9.35
CA TYR A 451 21.91 -18.78 -7.93
C TYR A 451 21.37 -20.22 -7.83
N GLU A 452 21.85 -20.95 -6.83
CA GLU A 452 21.44 -22.36 -6.56
C GLU A 452 20.03 -22.49 -5.98
N SER A 453 19.40 -21.41 -5.59
CA SER A 453 18.02 -21.32 -5.11
C SER A 453 17.48 -19.93 -5.35
N VAL A 454 16.16 -19.75 -5.23
CA VAL A 454 15.52 -18.44 -5.31
C VAL A 454 16.06 -17.54 -4.19
N PRO A 455 16.67 -16.39 -4.52
CA PRO A 455 17.20 -15.48 -3.52
C PRO A 455 16.09 -14.74 -2.80
N GLU A 456 16.29 -14.47 -1.52
CA GLU A 456 15.50 -13.50 -0.78
C GLU A 456 15.92 -12.09 -1.21
N LEU A 457 14.99 -11.32 -1.78
CA LEU A 457 15.26 -9.95 -2.22
C LEU A 457 14.85 -8.96 -1.13
N ARG A 458 15.74 -8.05 -0.79
CA ARG A 458 15.45 -6.90 0.07
C ARG A 458 15.84 -5.60 -0.61
N ARG A 459 14.97 -4.59 -0.50
CA ARG A 459 15.19 -3.25 -1.05
C ARG A 459 15.46 -2.27 0.06
N TYR A 460 16.51 -1.47 -0.12
CA TYR A 460 16.94 -0.45 0.82
C TYR A 460 17.24 0.84 0.07
N GLY A 461 16.25 1.72 -0.01
CA GLY A 461 16.34 2.90 -0.87
C GLY A 461 16.63 2.50 -2.32
N LYS A 462 17.78 2.94 -2.85
CA LYS A 462 18.23 2.61 -4.20
C LYS A 462 18.96 1.26 -4.33
N TYR A 463 19.14 0.55 -3.22
CA TYR A 463 19.87 -0.71 -3.19
C TYR A 463 18.95 -1.92 -3.17
N GLU A 464 19.30 -2.92 -3.96
CA GLU A 464 18.67 -4.23 -3.96
C GLU A 464 19.71 -5.28 -3.58
N LEU A 465 19.42 -6.05 -2.55
CA LEU A 465 20.24 -7.13 -2.06
C LEU A 465 19.54 -8.47 -2.25
N LEU A 466 20.29 -9.43 -2.78
CA LEU A 466 19.85 -10.80 -2.99
C LEU A 466 20.61 -11.73 -2.04
N LYS A 467 19.89 -12.42 -1.14
CA LYS A 467 20.45 -13.44 -0.26
C LYS A 467 20.16 -14.83 -0.80
N VAL A 468 21.20 -15.63 -0.92
CA VAL A 468 21.10 -17.07 -1.21
C VAL A 468 21.88 -17.82 -0.14
N ARG A 469 21.18 -18.59 0.71
CA ARG A 469 21.74 -19.27 1.88
C ARG A 469 22.51 -18.28 2.78
N HIS A 470 23.84 -18.42 2.84
CA HIS A 470 24.74 -17.56 3.65
C HIS A 470 25.47 -16.48 2.85
N GLN A 471 25.10 -16.28 1.57
CA GLN A 471 25.74 -15.28 0.70
C GLN A 471 24.75 -14.20 0.31
N CYS A 472 25.21 -12.96 0.31
CA CYS A 472 24.46 -11.82 -0.20
C CYS A 472 25.16 -11.18 -1.39
N PHE A 473 24.33 -10.70 -2.29
CA PHE A 473 24.79 -10.07 -3.54
C PHE A 473 24.05 -8.76 -3.71
N SER A 474 24.77 -7.68 -4.05
CA SER A 474 24.13 -6.45 -4.50
C SER A 474 23.86 -6.52 -5.98
N ARG A 475 22.66 -6.10 -6.39
CA ARG A 475 22.28 -5.92 -7.79
C ARG A 475 22.82 -4.64 -8.38
N THR A 476 22.97 -3.61 -7.57
CA THR A 476 23.29 -2.26 -7.99
C THR A 476 24.76 -1.94 -7.95
N ARG A 477 25.56 -2.63 -7.11
CA ARG A 477 27.02 -2.42 -7.03
C ARG A 477 27.78 -3.70 -6.64
N LYS A 478 29.11 -3.72 -6.94
CA LYS A 478 30.00 -4.78 -6.47
C LYS A 478 30.14 -4.69 -4.96
N VAL A 479 29.50 -5.60 -4.25
CA VAL A 479 29.70 -5.80 -2.81
C VAL A 479 30.72 -6.91 -2.63
N TYR A 480 31.76 -6.66 -1.86
CA TYR A 480 32.68 -7.70 -1.45
C TYR A 480 32.01 -8.49 -0.31
N THR A 481 31.57 -9.71 -0.62
CA THR A 481 30.82 -10.52 0.32
C THR A 481 31.67 -11.65 0.88
N SER A 482 31.70 -11.77 2.19
CA SER A 482 31.86 -13.05 2.86
C SER A 482 30.50 -13.65 3.20
N GLN A 483 30.47 -14.85 3.80
CA GLN A 483 29.23 -15.50 4.27
C GLN A 483 28.47 -14.61 5.25
N VAL A 484 27.13 -14.50 5.06
CA VAL A 484 26.35 -13.40 5.62
C VAL A 484 25.03 -13.87 6.15
N ASP A 485 24.61 -13.35 7.30
CA ASP A 485 23.27 -13.50 7.84
C ASP A 485 22.41 -12.23 7.61
N PHE A 486 21.22 -12.42 7.02
CA PHE A 486 20.35 -11.34 6.57
C PHE A 486 19.62 -10.63 7.70
N GLU A 487 19.41 -11.30 8.83
CA GLU A 487 18.63 -10.75 9.94
C GLU A 487 19.38 -9.67 10.73
N SER A 488 20.70 -9.64 10.58
CA SER A 488 21.57 -8.64 11.20
C SER A 488 21.64 -7.32 10.43
N MET A 489 20.85 -7.15 9.37
CA MET A 489 21.06 -6.07 8.40
C MET A 489 20.13 -4.93 8.59
N LEU A 490 20.65 -3.79 8.63
CA LEU A 490 20.11 -2.47 8.33
C LEU A 490 19.94 -1.51 9.44
N VAL A 491 20.68 -0.50 9.26
CA VAL A 491 20.37 0.79 9.84
C VAL A 491 20.41 1.82 8.70
N ALA A 492 19.28 2.47 8.44
CA ALA A 492 19.32 3.75 7.77
C ALA A 492 19.89 4.73 8.78
N VAL A 493 21.11 5.15 8.59
CA VAL A 493 21.69 6.28 9.31
C VAL A 493 21.36 7.51 8.45
N ARG A 494 21.09 8.64 9.10
CA ARG A 494 20.77 9.90 8.42
C ARG A 494 21.73 10.11 7.27
N ASP A 495 21.18 10.31 6.07
CA ASP A 495 21.87 10.62 4.81
C ASP A 495 22.61 9.45 4.11
N PHE A 496 22.59 8.22 4.64
CA PHE A 496 23.16 7.06 3.95
C PHE A 496 22.54 5.73 4.41
N TYR A 497 22.63 4.69 3.56
CA TYR A 497 22.14 3.35 3.83
C TYR A 497 23.30 2.42 4.15
N LEU A 498 23.19 1.71 5.25
CA LEU A 498 24.14 0.73 5.74
C LEU A 498 23.61 -0.67 5.48
N SER A 499 24.32 -1.44 4.69
CA SER A 499 24.05 -2.87 4.51
C SER A 499 25.09 -3.67 5.25
N ILE A 500 24.66 -4.40 6.28
CA ILE A 500 25.54 -5.14 7.17
C ILE A 500 25.41 -6.61 6.90
N TYR A 501 26.54 -7.29 6.92
CA TYR A 501 26.64 -8.71 6.71
C TYR A 501 27.39 -9.35 7.88
N GLU A 502 26.73 -10.23 8.64
CA GLU A 502 27.34 -11.02 9.71
C GLU A 502 27.71 -12.41 9.17
N GLY A 503 28.99 -12.76 9.26
CA GLY A 503 29.48 -14.12 9.07
C GLY A 503 30.22 -14.60 10.31
N PRO A 504 30.60 -15.89 10.43
CA PRO A 504 31.36 -16.37 11.57
C PRO A 504 32.68 -15.62 11.71
N GLY A 505 32.72 -14.69 12.66
CA GLY A 505 33.90 -13.94 13.05
C GLY A 505 34.18 -12.63 12.35
N ARG A 506 33.36 -12.15 11.39
CA ARG A 506 33.54 -10.82 10.77
C ARG A 506 32.22 -10.25 10.27
N MET A 507 31.99 -8.96 10.50
CA MET A 507 30.92 -8.18 9.90
C MET A 507 31.47 -7.35 8.74
N PHE A 508 30.73 -7.29 7.64
CA PHE A 508 31.05 -6.44 6.50
C PHE A 508 29.84 -5.57 6.16
N CYS A 509 30.12 -4.33 5.85
CA CYS A 509 29.14 -3.38 5.44
C CYS A 509 29.59 -2.65 4.19
N LEU A 510 28.67 -2.37 3.30
CA LEU A 510 28.84 -1.30 2.35
C LEU A 510 27.89 -0.16 2.74
N LEU A 511 28.48 0.97 3.03
CA LEU A 511 27.82 2.24 3.22
C LEU A 511 28.04 3.11 2.02
N GLU A 512 26.98 3.65 1.49
CA GLU A 512 27.06 4.71 0.52
C GLU A 512 26.21 5.88 0.97
N GLY A 513 26.87 6.98 1.25
CA GLY A 513 26.25 8.28 1.42
C GLY A 513 26.22 9.03 0.08
N ASP A 514 25.55 10.17 0.07
CA ASP A 514 25.54 11.08 -1.10
C ASP A 514 26.95 11.54 -1.51
N ASN A 515 27.94 11.35 -0.64
CA ASN A 515 29.34 11.74 -0.81
C ASN A 515 30.28 10.54 -1.12
N GLU A 516 29.78 9.38 -1.55
CA GLU A 516 30.58 8.17 -1.82
C GLU A 516 31.40 7.64 -0.62
N GLU A 517 31.03 7.96 0.60
CA GLU A 517 31.68 7.44 1.80
C GLU A 517 31.35 5.94 1.99
N CYS A 518 32.40 5.13 2.17
CA CYS A 518 32.26 3.69 2.42
C CYS A 518 32.76 3.35 3.83
N TYR A 519 31.98 2.57 4.56
CA TYR A 519 32.28 2.11 5.89
C TYR A 519 32.18 0.59 6.00
N ALA A 520 33.00 -0.03 6.86
CA ALA A 520 32.90 -1.43 7.22
C ALA A 520 32.26 -1.54 8.61
N VAL A 521 31.27 -2.41 8.79
CA VAL A 521 30.70 -2.67 10.11
C VAL A 521 31.55 -3.69 10.84
N CYS A 522 31.97 -3.30 12.03
CA CYS A 522 32.82 -4.11 12.88
C CYS A 522 32.02 -4.85 13.95
N ARG A 523 30.95 -4.24 14.48
CA ARG A 523 30.11 -4.87 15.51
C ARG A 523 28.72 -4.23 15.56
N LYS A 524 27.70 -5.03 15.89
CA LYS A 524 26.36 -4.58 16.23
C LYS A 524 26.18 -4.69 17.75
N LEU A 525 25.68 -3.62 18.37
CA LEU A 525 25.42 -3.56 19.80
C LEU A 525 23.98 -3.99 20.11
N GLN A 526 23.69 -4.25 21.39
CA GLN A 526 22.40 -4.80 21.82
C GLN A 526 21.20 -3.85 21.58
N ASP A 527 21.42 -2.55 21.52
CA ASP A 527 20.39 -1.54 21.20
C ASP A 527 20.15 -1.37 19.70
N GLY A 528 20.86 -2.15 18.87
CA GLY A 528 20.80 -2.07 17.41
C GLY A 528 21.73 -1.03 16.80
N SER A 529 22.48 -0.26 17.61
CA SER A 529 23.53 0.64 17.12
C SER A 529 24.76 -0.16 16.62
N LEU A 530 25.66 0.50 15.89
CA LEU A 530 26.74 -0.16 15.17
C LEU A 530 28.08 0.47 15.49
N VAL A 531 29.10 -0.37 15.51
CA VAL A 531 30.49 0.08 15.40
C VAL A 531 30.92 -0.10 13.95
N ILE A 532 31.31 0.97 13.30
CA ILE A 532 31.71 1.01 11.88
C ILE A 532 33.13 1.56 11.75
N SER A 533 33.85 1.15 10.71
CA SER A 533 35.14 1.76 10.38
C SER A 533 35.09 2.35 8.97
N ASP A 534 35.75 3.49 8.76
CA ASP A 534 35.92 4.10 7.46
C ASP A 534 37.13 3.54 6.68
N LYS A 535 37.39 4.09 5.49
CA LYS A 535 38.54 3.68 4.64
C LYS A 535 39.91 4.05 5.25
N SER A 536 39.94 5.02 6.15
CA SER A 536 41.18 5.43 6.83
C SER A 536 41.49 4.53 8.04
N GLY A 537 40.58 3.65 8.44
CA GLY A 537 40.70 2.77 9.59
C GLY A 537 40.22 3.39 10.90
N GLU A 538 39.55 4.54 10.84
CA GLU A 538 38.90 5.12 12.01
C GLU A 538 37.58 4.40 12.31
N PHE A 539 37.29 4.21 13.62
CA PHE A 539 36.09 3.54 14.11
C PHE A 539 35.10 4.55 14.65
N TYR A 540 33.84 4.31 14.38
CA TYR A 540 32.72 5.17 14.80
C TYR A 540 31.61 4.36 15.44
N HIS A 541 30.96 4.96 16.46
CA HIS A 541 29.68 4.48 16.97
C HIS A 541 28.56 5.18 16.18
N ALA A 542 27.75 4.41 15.49
CA ALA A 542 26.66 4.89 14.62
C ALA A 542 25.30 4.51 15.21
N ILE A 543 24.46 5.50 15.45
CA ILE A 543 23.09 5.34 15.97
C ILE A 543 22.12 5.86 14.90
N LYS A 544 21.06 5.12 14.65
CA LYS A 544 20.03 5.52 13.68
C LYS A 544 19.48 6.91 13.99
N GLY A 545 19.60 7.84 13.02
CA GLY A 545 19.09 9.21 13.14
C GLY A 545 19.94 10.17 13.93
N ARG A 546 21.20 9.80 14.28
CA ARG A 546 22.18 10.67 14.94
C ARG A 546 23.47 10.73 14.14
N GLU A 547 24.27 11.76 14.37
CA GLU A 547 25.64 11.81 13.84
C GLU A 547 26.49 10.70 14.47
N LYS A 548 27.39 10.13 13.67
CA LYS A 548 28.33 9.09 14.12
C LYS A 548 29.39 9.70 15.03
N GLU A 549 29.71 9.03 16.12
CA GLU A 549 30.73 9.43 17.10
C GLU A 549 32.02 8.66 16.82
N CYS A 550 33.14 9.35 16.58
CA CYS A 550 34.45 8.69 16.44
C CYS A 550 34.90 8.11 17.77
N ILE A 551 35.25 6.82 17.79
CA ILE A 551 35.68 6.08 18.98
C ILE A 551 37.16 5.73 18.95
N GLY A 552 37.86 5.99 17.85
CA GLY A 552 39.32 5.83 17.74
C GLY A 552 39.78 5.17 16.45
N SER A 553 41.09 4.99 16.29
CA SER A 553 41.73 4.38 15.13
C SER A 553 42.39 3.02 15.42
N ASP A 554 42.50 2.61 16.66
CA ASP A 554 43.01 1.30 17.05
C ASP A 554 41.89 0.41 17.58
N TRP A 555 41.64 -0.73 16.89
CA TRP A 555 40.61 -1.67 17.27
C TRP A 555 40.74 -2.21 18.70
N LYS A 556 41.98 -2.39 19.17
CA LYS A 556 42.25 -2.93 20.50
C LYS A 556 41.85 -1.93 21.58
N ALA A 557 42.12 -0.64 21.38
CA ALA A 557 41.68 0.42 22.28
C ALA A 557 40.15 0.66 22.17
N CYS A 558 39.58 0.51 20.99
CA CYS A 558 38.13 0.63 20.78
C CYS A 558 37.34 -0.46 21.49
N LEU A 559 37.89 -1.66 21.72
CA LEU A 559 37.22 -2.75 22.45
C LEU A 559 36.85 -2.35 23.89
N GLU A 560 37.66 -1.56 24.56
CA GLU A 560 37.35 -1.05 25.92
C GLU A 560 36.18 -0.06 25.86
N ARG A 561 36.18 0.83 24.86
CA ARG A 561 35.07 1.79 24.64
C ARG A 561 33.78 1.09 24.25
N ILE A 562 33.86 0.05 23.41
CA ILE A 562 32.73 -0.80 23.06
C ILE A 562 32.16 -1.49 24.30
N GLY A 563 33.02 -2.02 25.20
CA GLY A 563 32.58 -2.61 26.45
C GLY A 563 31.86 -1.62 27.37
N GLN A 564 32.32 -0.36 27.42
CA GLN A 564 31.63 0.72 28.13
C GLN A 564 30.27 1.02 27.50
N LEU A 565 30.18 1.17 26.16
CA LEU A 565 28.93 1.40 25.45
C LEU A 565 27.91 0.27 25.68
N GLU A 566 28.34 -0.98 25.65
CA GLU A 566 27.49 -2.14 25.98
C GLU A 566 27.02 -2.12 27.45
N GLY A 567 27.87 -1.72 28.36
CA GLY A 567 27.52 -1.52 29.77
C GLY A 567 26.49 -0.43 29.98
N ASP A 568 26.66 0.72 29.32
CA ASP A 568 25.71 1.84 29.37
C ASP A 568 24.35 1.47 28.76
N ILE A 569 24.34 0.71 27.67
CA ILE A 569 23.11 0.20 27.01
C ILE A 569 22.35 -0.72 27.97
N LEU A 570 23.04 -1.67 28.61
CA LEU A 570 22.44 -2.58 29.60
C LEU A 570 21.89 -1.84 30.81
N ALA A 571 22.64 -0.86 31.34
CA ALA A 571 22.19 -0.02 32.44
C ALA A 571 20.95 0.80 32.09
N ASN A 572 20.91 1.39 30.88
CA ASN A 572 19.75 2.14 30.39
C ASN A 572 18.51 1.25 30.15
N GLN A 573 18.71 0.04 29.62
CA GLN A 573 17.62 -0.93 29.46
C GLN A 573 17.07 -1.36 30.82
N SER A 574 17.92 -1.67 31.80
CA SER A 574 17.50 -2.02 33.15
C SER A 574 16.75 -0.87 33.83
N ALA A 575 17.22 0.37 33.69
CA ALA A 575 16.54 1.55 34.22
C ALA A 575 15.18 1.80 33.57
N GLN A 576 15.08 1.59 32.25
CA GLN A 576 13.80 1.68 31.53
C GLN A 576 12.82 0.59 31.94
N GLU A 577 13.30 -0.64 32.16
CA GLU A 577 12.45 -1.73 32.65
C GLU A 577 11.98 -1.48 34.08
N GLU A 578 12.84 -0.97 34.96
CA GLU A 578 12.46 -0.58 36.33
C GLU A 578 11.43 0.58 36.31
N ALA A 579 11.66 1.61 35.48
CA ALA A 579 10.72 2.71 35.31
C ALA A 579 9.37 2.23 34.78
N LYS A 580 9.39 1.25 33.86
CA LYS A 580 8.17 0.62 33.32
C LYS A 580 7.44 -0.20 34.39
N LYS A 581 8.19 -0.97 35.19
CA LYS A 581 7.66 -1.71 36.35
C LYS A 581 7.08 -0.76 37.39
N ARG A 582 7.73 0.38 37.66
CA ARG A 582 7.27 1.40 38.60
C ARG A 582 6.00 2.08 38.13
N LYS A 583 5.88 2.44 36.86
CA LYS A 583 4.66 2.98 36.24
C LYS A 583 3.50 1.98 36.27
N ILE A 584 3.79 0.71 36.05
CA ILE A 584 2.80 -0.36 36.14
C ILE A 584 2.32 -0.51 37.58
N LEU A 585 3.22 -0.50 38.57
CA LEU A 585 2.88 -0.56 39.99
C LEU A 585 2.08 0.66 40.48
N GLU A 586 2.40 1.86 39.99
CA GLU A 586 1.64 3.08 40.27
C GLU A 586 0.23 3.00 39.68
N GLY A 587 0.07 2.49 38.45
CA GLY A 587 -1.24 2.24 37.85
C GLY A 587 -2.07 1.19 38.61
N TYR A 588 -1.42 0.20 39.21
CA TYR A 588 -2.08 -0.81 40.05
C TYR A 588 -2.59 -0.28 41.39
N ARG A 589 -1.96 0.72 41.96
CA ARG A 589 -2.43 1.39 43.19
C ARG A 589 -3.70 2.23 42.96
N GLU A 590 -3.98 2.59 41.70
CA GLU A 590 -5.18 3.37 41.35
C GLU A 590 -6.39 2.51 40.96
N ALA A 591 -6.26 1.19 40.92
CA ALA A 591 -7.37 0.30 40.62
C ALA A 591 -8.34 0.23 41.80
N ILE A 592 -9.62 0.52 41.54
CA ILE A 592 -10.68 0.52 42.55
C ILE A 592 -11.80 -0.41 42.14
N PRO A 593 -12.44 -1.09 43.14
CA PRO A 593 -13.70 -1.78 42.92
C PRO A 593 -14.81 -0.80 42.50
N TYR A 594 -15.62 -1.17 41.56
CA TYR A 594 -16.83 -0.41 41.20
C TYR A 594 -18.02 -1.35 41.03
N GLN A 595 -19.19 -0.85 41.31
CA GLN A 595 -20.44 -1.61 41.27
C GLN A 595 -21.31 -1.13 40.10
N ALA A 596 -21.87 -2.09 39.35
CA ALA A 596 -22.91 -1.82 38.35
C ALA A 596 -24.06 -2.82 38.57
N GLY A 597 -25.21 -2.31 39.02
CA GLY A 597 -26.29 -3.13 39.47
C GLY A 597 -25.93 -3.91 40.75
N LEU A 598 -26.15 -5.22 40.73
CA LEU A 598 -25.81 -6.12 41.84
C LEU A 598 -24.43 -6.77 41.71
N LYS A 599 -23.63 -6.37 40.72
CA LYS A 599 -22.31 -6.97 40.40
C LYS A 599 -21.19 -5.97 40.54
N TRP A 600 -20.02 -6.48 40.88
CA TRP A 600 -18.79 -5.73 41.07
C TRP A 600 -17.73 -6.06 39.99
N GLY A 601 -16.94 -5.09 39.65
CA GLY A 601 -15.76 -5.18 38.78
C GLY A 601 -14.63 -4.28 39.28
N LEU A 602 -13.61 -4.07 38.45
CA LEU A 602 -12.50 -3.16 38.71
C LEU A 602 -12.41 -2.10 37.64
N LYS A 603 -12.01 -0.89 38.02
CA LYS A 603 -11.68 0.21 37.13
C LYS A 603 -10.44 0.98 37.56
N VAL A 604 -9.72 1.55 36.59
CA VAL A 604 -8.63 2.51 36.81
C VAL A 604 -9.06 3.83 36.16
N GLY A 605 -9.29 4.84 36.98
CA GLY A 605 -9.96 6.07 36.53
C GLY A 605 -11.31 5.78 35.89
N ASN A 606 -11.52 6.17 34.65
CA ASN A 606 -12.74 5.89 33.88
C ASN A 606 -12.69 4.59 33.07
N ARG A 607 -11.56 3.89 33.03
CA ARG A 607 -11.39 2.65 32.25
C ARG A 607 -11.77 1.43 33.09
N ILE A 608 -12.74 0.66 32.61
CA ILE A 608 -13.10 -0.64 33.19
C ILE A 608 -11.99 -1.63 32.79
N THR A 609 -11.34 -2.21 33.80
CA THR A 609 -10.32 -3.26 33.62
C THR A 609 -10.90 -4.65 33.85
N VAL A 610 -11.87 -4.77 34.74
CA VAL A 610 -12.62 -6.01 34.98
C VAL A 610 -14.10 -5.68 34.90
N PRO A 611 -14.88 -6.31 34.01
CA PRO A 611 -16.33 -6.06 33.92
C PRO A 611 -17.05 -6.46 35.21
N PRO A 612 -18.24 -5.88 35.52
CA PRO A 612 -18.98 -6.16 36.75
C PRO A 612 -19.70 -7.51 36.68
N ILE A 613 -18.96 -8.59 36.89
CA ILE A 613 -19.43 -9.97 36.84
C ILE A 613 -19.43 -10.66 38.20
N TYR A 614 -18.64 -10.15 39.17
CA TYR A 614 -18.48 -10.74 40.49
C TYR A 614 -19.52 -10.28 41.45
N ARG A 615 -19.85 -11.14 42.44
CA ARG A 615 -20.74 -10.80 43.56
C ARG A 615 -20.11 -9.75 44.49
N ASN A 616 -18.79 -9.88 44.73
CA ASN A 616 -18.02 -8.96 45.54
C ASN A 616 -16.59 -8.88 45.02
N VAL A 617 -15.94 -7.74 45.25
CA VAL A 617 -14.53 -7.48 44.83
C VAL A 617 -13.89 -6.69 45.96
N LYS A 618 -12.80 -7.21 46.55
CA LYS A 618 -12.04 -6.49 47.56
C LYS A 618 -11.13 -5.44 46.88
N HIS A 619 -10.64 -4.48 47.65
CA HIS A 619 -9.64 -3.56 47.15
C HIS A 619 -8.39 -4.34 46.70
N PRO A 620 -7.83 -4.05 45.52
CA PRO A 620 -6.61 -4.68 45.05
C PRO A 620 -5.42 -4.46 45.98
N ILE A 621 -4.59 -5.48 46.11
CA ILE A 621 -3.28 -5.41 46.83
C ILE A 621 -2.23 -5.66 45.78
N GLY A 622 -1.48 -4.62 45.40
CA GLY A 622 -0.60 -4.65 44.24
C GLY A 622 -1.35 -4.94 42.95
N LYS A 623 -0.94 -5.97 42.23
CA LYS A 623 -1.57 -6.42 40.98
C LYS A 623 -2.67 -7.48 41.20
N TYR A 624 -2.98 -7.86 42.43
CA TYR A 624 -3.88 -8.94 42.76
C TYR A 624 -5.16 -8.44 43.46
N CYS A 625 -6.28 -9.10 43.20
CA CYS A 625 -7.56 -8.76 43.76
C CYS A 625 -8.34 -10.03 44.16
N ALA A 626 -8.85 -10.05 45.35
CA ALA A 626 -9.77 -11.12 45.79
C ALA A 626 -11.19 -10.84 45.30
N VAL A 627 -11.80 -11.83 44.64
CA VAL A 627 -13.13 -11.74 44.05
C VAL A 627 -14.02 -12.87 44.51
N GLU A 628 -15.30 -12.57 44.72
CA GLU A 628 -16.33 -13.54 45.06
C GLU A 628 -17.29 -13.73 43.88
N MET A 629 -17.34 -14.95 43.33
CA MET A 629 -18.21 -15.24 42.19
C MET A 629 -19.65 -15.58 42.69
N ASN A 630 -19.73 -16.51 43.61
CA ASN A 630 -20.97 -16.90 44.29
C ASN A 630 -20.77 -16.77 45.81
N TYR A 631 -21.85 -16.82 46.59
CA TYR A 631 -21.76 -16.68 48.04
C TYR A 631 -20.77 -17.67 48.65
N GLY A 632 -19.77 -17.13 49.36
CA GLY A 632 -18.70 -17.93 49.97
C GLY A 632 -17.73 -18.62 49.00
N GLN A 633 -17.70 -18.20 47.73
CA GLN A 633 -16.74 -18.71 46.73
C GLN A 633 -15.78 -17.59 46.29
N TRP A 634 -14.69 -17.47 47.01
CA TRP A 634 -13.64 -16.52 46.74
C TRP A 634 -12.52 -17.10 45.87
N GLY A 635 -11.96 -16.29 45.01
CA GLY A 635 -10.78 -16.55 44.20
C GLY A 635 -9.85 -15.33 44.11
N VAL A 636 -8.84 -15.42 43.26
CA VAL A 636 -7.90 -14.32 43.03
C VAL A 636 -7.77 -14.07 41.54
N ILE A 637 -7.86 -12.82 41.17
CA ILE A 637 -7.62 -12.35 39.82
C ILE A 637 -6.54 -11.28 39.84
N THR A 638 -5.93 -11.05 38.69
CA THR A 638 -5.15 -9.82 38.46
C THR A 638 -6.10 -8.65 38.19
N ILE A 639 -5.62 -7.43 38.30
CA ILE A 639 -6.46 -6.24 38.06
C ILE A 639 -6.87 -6.06 36.58
N ASP A 640 -6.30 -6.81 35.65
CA ASP A 640 -6.69 -6.90 34.24
C ASP A 640 -7.69 -8.04 33.98
N GLY A 641 -8.07 -8.79 35.02
CA GLY A 641 -9.12 -9.82 34.97
C GLY A 641 -8.62 -11.24 34.76
N THR A 642 -7.31 -11.48 34.67
CA THR A 642 -6.77 -12.84 34.56
C THR A 642 -7.01 -13.61 35.85
N VAL A 643 -7.68 -14.76 35.79
CA VAL A 643 -7.95 -15.61 36.95
C VAL A 643 -6.69 -16.39 37.32
N LEU A 644 -6.20 -16.17 38.54
CA LEU A 644 -5.05 -16.86 39.10
C LEU A 644 -5.45 -17.98 40.05
N VAL A 645 -6.53 -17.78 40.80
CA VAL A 645 -7.10 -18.79 41.66
C VAL A 645 -8.61 -18.81 41.41
N GLU A 646 -9.14 -19.93 41.00
CA GLU A 646 -10.55 -20.11 40.71
C GLU A 646 -11.42 -19.85 41.98
N PRO A 647 -12.57 -19.14 41.85
CA PRO A 647 -13.44 -18.80 42.95
C PRO A 647 -14.16 -20.04 43.53
N LYS A 648 -13.53 -20.70 44.50
CA LYS A 648 -14.05 -21.88 45.18
C LYS A 648 -13.74 -21.95 46.68
N TYR A 649 -12.98 -21.01 47.21
CA TYR A 649 -12.52 -20.99 48.58
C TYR A 649 -13.47 -20.17 49.45
N PRO A 650 -13.85 -20.62 50.66
CA PRO A 650 -14.69 -19.83 51.56
C PRO A 650 -14.10 -18.48 51.95
N GLU A 651 -12.79 -18.41 52.01
CA GLU A 651 -12.07 -17.19 52.34
C GLU A 651 -10.69 -17.12 51.59
N VAL A 652 -10.38 -15.91 51.14
CA VAL A 652 -9.08 -15.60 50.51
C VAL A 652 -8.54 -14.30 51.11
N ALA A 653 -7.27 -14.33 51.56
CA ALA A 653 -6.54 -13.16 51.99
C ALA A 653 -5.27 -12.98 51.10
N ILE A 654 -4.99 -11.74 50.70
CA ILE A 654 -3.84 -11.37 49.94
C ILE A 654 -2.96 -10.47 50.81
N GLU A 655 -1.67 -10.76 50.90
CA GLU A 655 -0.73 -9.96 51.66
C GLU A 655 0.07 -9.04 50.69
N GLU A 656 0.61 -7.93 51.20
CA GLU A 656 1.38 -6.95 50.40
C GLU A 656 2.65 -7.55 49.76
N ASN A 657 3.19 -8.63 50.32
CA ASN A 657 4.34 -9.34 49.79
C ASN A 657 4.01 -10.35 48.66
N GLY A 658 2.76 -10.37 48.18
CA GLY A 658 2.28 -11.25 47.12
C GLY A 658 1.97 -12.69 47.58
N ARG A 659 1.92 -12.96 48.91
CA ARG A 659 1.40 -14.24 49.42
C ARG A 659 -0.08 -14.24 49.46
N VAL A 660 -0.68 -15.33 49.03
CA VAL A 660 -2.12 -15.56 49.05
C VAL A 660 -2.44 -16.71 49.99
N ILE A 661 -3.31 -16.46 50.95
CA ILE A 661 -3.77 -17.46 51.92
C ILE A 661 -5.17 -17.91 51.49
N LEU A 662 -5.28 -19.17 51.13
CA LEU A 662 -6.52 -19.83 50.72
C LEU A 662 -7.05 -20.67 51.90
N THR A 663 -8.25 -20.40 52.35
CA THR A 663 -8.88 -21.19 53.44
C THR A 663 -9.84 -22.19 52.79
N SER A 664 -9.68 -23.47 53.06
CA SER A 664 -10.58 -24.53 52.55
C SER A 664 -11.86 -24.61 53.40
N VAL A 665 -12.87 -25.33 52.89
CA VAL A 665 -14.14 -25.58 53.60
C VAL A 665 -13.96 -26.28 54.97
N THR A 666 -12.83 -27.00 55.11
CA THR A 666 -12.45 -27.68 56.37
C THR A 666 -11.64 -26.76 57.30
N GLY A 667 -11.45 -25.48 56.94
CA GLY A 667 -10.64 -24.55 57.75
C GLY A 667 -9.14 -24.68 57.54
N LYS A 668 -8.66 -25.56 56.70
CA LYS A 668 -7.22 -25.73 56.39
C LYS A 668 -6.73 -24.56 55.54
N LYS A 669 -5.64 -23.93 55.94
CA LYS A 669 -5.01 -22.81 55.23
C LYS A 669 -3.91 -23.30 54.33
N GLU A 670 -3.91 -22.90 53.10
CA GLU A 670 -2.89 -23.14 52.07
C GLU A 670 -2.29 -21.79 51.68
N ILE A 671 -0.97 -21.72 51.58
CA ILE A 671 -0.27 -20.48 51.20
C ILE A 671 0.29 -20.67 49.80
N VAL A 672 -0.14 -19.82 48.87
CA VAL A 672 0.32 -19.78 47.48
C VAL A 672 1.08 -18.49 47.30
N ARG A 673 2.25 -18.56 46.64
CA ARG A 673 2.97 -17.37 46.14
C ARG A 673 2.59 -17.18 44.66
N LEU A 674 1.98 -16.05 44.36
CA LEU A 674 1.56 -15.68 43.00
C LEU A 674 2.64 -14.83 42.31
#